data_cbc08bd5b9359a783f4baf46286ea865
#
_entry.id   cbc08bd5b9359a783f4baf46286ea865
#
_cell.length_a   1.000
_cell.length_b   1.000
_cell.length_c   1.000
_cell.angle_alpha   90.00
_cell.angle_beta   90.00
_cell.angle_gamma   90.00
#
_symmetry.space_group_name_H-M   'P 1'
#
loop_
_entity.id
_entity.type
_entity.pdbx_description
1 polymer ?
#
loop_
_entity_poly.entity_id
_entity_poly.type
_entity_poly.pdbx_seq_one_letter_code
_entity_poly.pdbx_strand_id
1 'polypeptide(L)'
;MRIINYILLGFLFLGALACQEDRHDVEGGGRIRLSLTDRVFTKALPDALTPELTGQFLVEMVRKEDHRMAFRGSCTDFNTKPQLFKVGEYAIQAFYGDNPVLAMDAPYYVSEEKTIVLEKGKEQEVTLHCTVGNALASFEFVNADKLEKVLKEYYIEVAVHGARVEWHPGSAENPYFRADSSVEFYLKGIWMENNLPYARKFAGIALAEAGKLYRYQLNFDISNMTGAILDIHVDSEVKNVTVNETLPPAWLPKPKITAEGFDEENLLVYPETADAATAIIRFAAVRPVQDVELTLNFSDPKLSVLNKTYVFSSLTDEDKEALQKAAIAVSVWDGDEKSGSIDLTNLTSSLLLQDGGVEVNNRIGLRVKANERWSDEVCYTIRTVRPEFSIGVFPGNIWTKEFTANALVADSVKTGNFGRFKDIAYEFSEDGENWTAFAADLRKEGLAPGTTYYVRPKYRGQVPGIATAVRTYEALTIPNSSLDDGYETTYPKSKNPLYTFNGGWIGTRNPLTCHSAGVNALYVSKSSTIPVTDNGSTVAHMMTIGWGSGNTCSFGNKNGSKINNVSAGMVCVGDYQPEQDSVYARSAYIRPTSLSFVYKAAPYGDDEFLVSAQLVHIAEGVETLIGKAEMKSGIAQSGYVSQRLNLVYRSECERLPITHLRIIFKAGTKEDKDHLEDKFIKEGSGTFYSNYYIRGSQLWLDSFTLNYEK
;
A
#
# COMPACT_ATOMS: atom_id res chain seq x y z
N MET A 1 -36.28 15.69 -2.29
CA MET A 1 -37.76 15.62 -2.26
C MET A 1 -38.26 16.15 -3.58
N ARG A 2 -38.63 15.23 -4.43
CA ARG A 2 -39.69 15.27 -5.43
C ARG A 2 -39.96 16.58 -6.21
N ILE A 3 -39.87 16.40 -7.49
CA ILE A 3 -40.33 17.13 -8.65
C ILE A 3 -39.15 17.54 -9.53
N ILE A 4 -38.81 16.71 -10.49
CA ILE A 4 -38.39 16.93 -11.86
C ILE A 4 -38.17 15.51 -12.45
N ASN A 5 -39.25 14.88 -12.75
CA ASN A 5 -39.30 13.77 -13.72
C ASN A 5 -40.65 13.98 -14.37
N TYR A 6 -40.66 14.60 -15.55
CA TYR A 6 -41.76 14.59 -16.55
C TYR A 6 -41.52 15.71 -17.55
N ILE A 7 -40.45 15.63 -18.34
CA ILE A 7 -40.35 16.23 -19.70
C ILE A 7 -39.18 15.47 -20.38
N LEU A 8 -39.39 14.24 -20.74
CA LEU A 8 -38.57 13.51 -21.71
C LEU A 8 -39.37 12.29 -22.23
N LEU A 9 -40.58 12.55 -22.70
CA LEU A 9 -41.35 11.53 -23.42
C LEU A 9 -42.30 12.24 -24.39
N GLY A 10 -41.75 12.87 -25.43
CA GLY A 10 -42.57 13.61 -26.36
C GLY A 10 -41.95 13.95 -27.71
N PHE A 11 -40.84 13.27 -28.11
CA PHE A 11 -40.30 13.41 -29.45
C PHE A 11 -39.75 12.09 -30.01
N LEU A 12 -40.60 11.08 -30.01
CA LEU A 12 -40.27 9.77 -30.59
C LEU A 12 -41.49 9.17 -31.26
N PHE A 13 -42.12 9.93 -32.18
CA PHE A 13 -43.13 9.39 -33.09
C PHE A 13 -43.45 10.44 -34.19
N LEU A 14 -42.51 10.69 -35.11
CA LEU A 14 -42.78 11.29 -36.44
C LEU A 14 -41.53 11.12 -37.31
N GLY A 15 -41.32 9.92 -37.80
CA GLY A 15 -40.18 9.64 -38.65
C GLY A 15 -40.21 8.23 -39.29
N ALA A 16 -41.35 7.65 -39.34
CA ALA A 16 -41.51 6.36 -40.01
C ALA A 16 -42.66 6.42 -40.98
N LEU A 17 -42.47 7.10 -42.12
CA LEU A 17 -43.28 6.93 -43.34
C LEU A 17 -42.64 7.75 -44.43
N ALA A 18 -41.67 7.14 -45.14
CA ALA A 18 -41.32 7.35 -46.54
C ALA A 18 -40.02 6.65 -46.89
N CYS A 19 -40.04 5.37 -46.87
CA CYS A 19 -39.14 4.58 -47.72
C CYS A 19 -40.04 3.57 -48.45
N GLN A 20 -40.68 4.00 -49.49
CA GLN A 20 -41.13 3.11 -50.52
C GLN A 20 -39.90 2.80 -51.37
N GLU A 21 -39.34 1.58 -51.15
CA GLU A 21 -38.38 0.99 -52.08
C GLU A 21 -39.08 0.79 -53.42
N ASP A 22 -38.86 1.70 -54.35
CA ASP A 22 -38.98 1.38 -55.75
C ASP A 22 -37.86 0.40 -56.15
N ARG A 23 -38.13 -0.87 -55.99
CA ARG A 23 -37.37 -1.93 -56.66
C ARG A 23 -37.62 -1.81 -58.19
N HIS A 24 -36.96 -0.87 -58.80
CA HIS A 24 -36.71 -0.95 -60.23
C HIS A 24 -35.42 -1.72 -60.48
N ASP A 25 -35.50 -2.80 -61.21
CA ASP A 25 -34.38 -3.58 -61.74
C ASP A 25 -33.26 -2.71 -62.21
N VAL A 26 -32.15 -2.64 -61.41
CA VAL A 26 -30.93 -1.96 -61.83
C VAL A 26 -30.05 -2.94 -62.64
N GLU A 27 -30.57 -3.36 -63.78
CA GLU A 27 -29.74 -3.94 -64.83
C GLU A 27 -28.87 -2.80 -65.38
N GLY A 28 -27.69 -2.58 -64.78
CA GLY A 28 -26.70 -1.70 -65.35
C GLY A 28 -26.03 -0.68 -64.45
N GLY A 29 -25.87 -0.97 -63.17
CA GLY A 29 -25.14 -0.09 -62.20
C GLY A 29 -23.62 -0.31 -62.25
N GLY A 30 -22.85 0.68 -61.74
CA GLY A 30 -21.42 0.60 -61.42
C GLY A 30 -21.16 0.62 -59.92
N ARG A 31 -19.96 0.24 -59.48
CA ARG A 31 -19.51 0.25 -58.08
C ARG A 31 -18.37 1.22 -57.91
N ILE A 32 -18.24 1.72 -56.66
CA ILE A 32 -17.13 2.59 -56.25
C ILE A 32 -16.49 1.99 -55.01
N ARG A 33 -15.16 1.98 -55.02
CA ARG A 33 -14.34 1.76 -53.82
C ARG A 33 -13.66 3.09 -53.49
N LEU A 34 -13.88 3.60 -52.28
CA LEU A 34 -13.38 4.90 -51.85
C LEU A 34 -12.21 4.74 -50.95
N SER A 35 -11.12 5.43 -51.20
CA SER A 35 -10.01 5.64 -50.28
C SER A 35 -9.84 7.11 -49.94
N LEU A 36 -9.57 7.38 -48.66
CA LEU A 36 -9.25 8.72 -48.19
C LEU A 36 -7.77 8.79 -47.82
N THR A 37 -7.08 9.79 -48.33
CA THR A 37 -5.67 10.03 -48.04
C THR A 37 -5.48 11.50 -47.64
N ASP A 38 -4.49 11.73 -46.76
CA ASP A 38 -4.09 13.09 -46.44
C ASP A 38 -3.15 13.67 -47.51
N ARG A 39 -3.32 14.93 -47.80
CA ARG A 39 -2.28 15.74 -48.41
C ARG A 39 -1.44 16.32 -47.28
N VAL A 40 -0.21 15.86 -47.15
CA VAL A 40 0.71 16.33 -46.12
C VAL A 40 0.93 17.83 -46.24
N PHE A 41 0.33 18.60 -45.36
CA PHE A 41 0.66 20.00 -45.14
C PHE A 41 1.26 20.19 -43.76
N THR A 42 2.54 20.46 -43.70
CA THR A 42 3.37 20.92 -42.57
C THR A 42 3.31 20.13 -41.25
N LYS A 43 4.48 19.93 -40.65
CA LYS A 43 4.80 19.18 -39.41
C LYS A 43 4.08 19.59 -38.11
N ALA A 44 2.94 20.23 -38.13
CA ALA A 44 2.30 20.84 -36.98
C ALA A 44 0.77 20.69 -36.91
N LEU A 45 0.19 19.82 -37.73
CA LEU A 45 -1.23 19.47 -37.64
C LEU A 45 -1.42 18.17 -36.92
N PRO A 46 -2.61 17.97 -36.29
CA PRO A 46 -2.90 16.73 -35.56
C PRO A 46 -2.70 15.49 -36.44
N ASP A 47 -2.53 14.38 -35.78
CA ASP A 47 -2.11 13.07 -36.29
C ASP A 47 -2.58 12.73 -37.71
N ALA A 48 -1.69 12.04 -38.46
CA ALA A 48 -2.00 11.45 -39.75
C ALA A 48 -3.36 10.74 -39.75
N LEU A 49 -4.13 10.87 -40.81
CA LEU A 49 -5.43 10.21 -40.93
C LEU A 49 -5.29 8.69 -40.69
N THR A 50 -5.72 8.24 -39.55
CA THR A 50 -5.72 6.77 -39.23
C THR A 50 -6.87 6.09 -40.00
N PRO A 51 -6.79 4.77 -40.26
CA PRO A 51 -7.90 4.01 -40.83
C PRO A 51 -9.21 4.14 -40.06
N GLU A 52 -9.12 4.23 -38.72
CA GLU A 52 -10.28 4.39 -37.83
C GLU A 52 -10.91 5.78 -38.04
N LEU A 53 -10.10 6.80 -38.13
CA LEU A 53 -10.58 8.16 -38.36
C LEU A 53 -11.18 8.33 -39.79
N THR A 54 -10.51 7.85 -40.80
CA THR A 54 -11.01 7.91 -42.19
C THR A 54 -12.33 7.18 -42.39
N GLY A 55 -12.53 6.10 -41.64
CA GLY A 55 -13.81 5.36 -41.62
C GLY A 55 -14.99 6.19 -41.13
N GLN A 56 -14.74 7.19 -40.27
CA GLN A 56 -15.77 8.06 -39.69
C GLN A 56 -16.14 9.26 -40.58
N PHE A 57 -15.35 9.55 -41.61
CA PHE A 57 -15.66 10.67 -42.51
C PHE A 57 -17.04 10.50 -43.14
N LEU A 58 -17.82 11.54 -43.13
CA LEU A 58 -19.08 11.62 -43.86
C LEU A 58 -18.79 11.78 -45.33
N VAL A 59 -19.27 10.87 -46.14
CA VAL A 59 -19.16 10.89 -47.61
C VAL A 59 -20.50 11.36 -48.17
N GLU A 60 -20.46 12.38 -48.98
CA GLU A 60 -21.59 12.83 -49.79
C GLU A 60 -21.30 12.61 -51.28
N MET A 61 -22.23 11.97 -51.96
CA MET A 61 -22.19 11.74 -53.39
C MET A 61 -23.49 12.20 -54.03
N VAL A 62 -23.40 13.15 -54.93
CA VAL A 62 -24.53 13.79 -55.62
C VAL A 62 -24.44 13.49 -57.09
N ARG A 63 -25.55 13.07 -57.68
CA ARG A 63 -25.66 12.87 -59.11
C ARG A 63 -25.78 14.22 -59.81
N LYS A 64 -24.93 14.49 -60.78
CA LYS A 64 -24.84 15.80 -61.42
C LYS A 64 -26.04 16.11 -62.34
N GLU A 65 -26.63 15.07 -62.93
CA GLU A 65 -27.74 15.23 -63.89
C GLU A 65 -29.01 15.81 -63.24
N ASP A 66 -29.33 15.40 -62.03
CA ASP A 66 -30.59 15.77 -61.34
C ASP A 66 -30.37 16.36 -59.93
N HIS A 67 -29.11 16.54 -59.52
CA HIS A 67 -28.68 17.04 -58.22
C HIS A 67 -29.21 16.20 -57.04
N ARG A 68 -29.56 14.92 -57.24
CA ARG A 68 -30.04 14.06 -56.19
C ARG A 68 -28.88 13.46 -55.41
N MET A 69 -29.06 13.43 -54.08
CA MET A 69 -28.15 12.75 -53.17
C MET A 69 -28.21 11.26 -53.49
N ALA A 70 -27.07 10.70 -53.97
CA ALA A 70 -26.92 9.29 -54.26
C ALA A 70 -26.43 8.50 -53.05
N PHE A 71 -25.64 9.12 -52.19
CA PHE A 71 -25.16 8.57 -50.94
C PHE A 71 -24.85 9.68 -49.95
N ARG A 72 -25.16 9.41 -48.66
CA ARG A 72 -24.71 10.21 -47.55
C ARG A 72 -24.56 9.27 -46.34
N GLY A 73 -23.35 9.06 -45.87
CA GLY A 73 -23.06 8.15 -44.76
C GLY A 73 -21.56 8.11 -44.46
N SER A 74 -21.16 7.28 -43.49
CA SER A 74 -19.75 7.13 -43.14
C SER A 74 -18.96 6.50 -44.30
N CYS A 75 -17.67 6.77 -44.38
CA CYS A 75 -16.77 6.12 -45.33
C CYS A 75 -16.72 4.59 -45.13
N THR A 76 -16.86 4.14 -43.86
CA THR A 76 -17.00 2.74 -43.53
C THR A 76 -18.27 2.15 -44.15
N ASP A 77 -19.42 2.82 -44.01
CA ASP A 77 -20.68 2.35 -44.60
C ASP A 77 -20.61 2.36 -46.12
N PHE A 78 -19.97 3.37 -46.73
CA PHE A 78 -19.78 3.45 -48.16
C PHE A 78 -19.05 2.24 -48.74
N ASN A 79 -17.99 1.79 -48.06
CA ASN A 79 -17.14 0.72 -48.54
C ASN A 79 -17.60 -0.69 -48.11
N THR A 80 -18.31 -0.84 -46.97
CA THR A 80 -18.71 -2.16 -46.43
C THR A 80 -20.05 -2.64 -46.95
N LYS A 81 -20.96 -1.72 -47.38
CA LYS A 81 -22.26 -2.06 -47.96
C LYS A 81 -22.16 -1.94 -49.47
N PRO A 82 -22.04 -3.04 -50.23
CA PRO A 82 -21.91 -2.96 -51.67
C PRO A 82 -23.14 -2.29 -52.26
N GLN A 83 -22.96 -1.06 -52.77
CA GLN A 83 -24.02 -0.29 -53.39
C GLN A 83 -23.80 -0.26 -54.89
N LEU A 84 -24.89 -0.45 -55.65
CA LEU A 84 -24.92 -0.26 -57.08
C LEU A 84 -25.50 1.12 -57.36
N PHE A 85 -24.72 1.97 -57.96
CA PHE A 85 -25.14 3.32 -58.39
C PHE A 85 -25.49 3.29 -59.89
N LYS A 86 -26.50 4.08 -60.28
CA LYS A 86 -26.87 4.23 -61.70
C LYS A 86 -25.68 4.76 -62.50
N VAL A 87 -25.61 4.39 -63.76
CA VAL A 87 -24.61 4.97 -64.69
C VAL A 87 -24.81 6.47 -64.76
N GLY A 88 -23.75 7.25 -64.76
CA GLY A 88 -23.84 8.70 -64.82
C GLY A 88 -22.66 9.41 -64.15
N GLU A 89 -22.72 10.72 -64.19
CA GLU A 89 -21.71 11.60 -63.59
C GLU A 89 -22.12 11.98 -62.14
N TYR A 90 -21.16 11.86 -61.22
CA TYR A 90 -21.37 12.18 -59.80
C TYR A 90 -20.28 13.10 -59.29
N ALA A 91 -20.66 13.99 -58.42
CA ALA A 91 -19.73 14.72 -57.52
C ALA A 91 -19.65 13.98 -56.19
N ILE A 92 -18.45 13.68 -55.73
CA ILE A 92 -18.19 13.02 -54.47
C ILE A 92 -17.23 13.84 -53.60
N GLN A 93 -17.56 13.99 -52.34
CA GLN A 93 -16.77 14.73 -51.36
C GLN A 93 -16.85 14.02 -50.02
N ALA A 94 -15.82 14.17 -49.17
CA ALA A 94 -15.78 13.64 -47.82
C ALA A 94 -15.37 14.73 -46.84
N PHE A 95 -15.93 14.67 -45.65
CA PHE A 95 -15.60 15.62 -44.60
C PHE A 95 -15.77 14.98 -43.21
N TYR A 96 -15.02 15.47 -42.23
CA TYR A 96 -15.07 15.03 -40.85
C TYR A 96 -14.93 16.22 -39.90
N GLY A 97 -15.73 16.18 -38.83
CA GLY A 97 -15.83 17.27 -37.86
C GLY A 97 -16.84 18.34 -38.26
N ASP A 98 -17.25 19.14 -37.31
CA ASP A 98 -18.03 20.35 -37.52
C ASP A 98 -17.07 21.49 -37.90
N ASN A 99 -17.49 22.40 -38.74
CA ASN A 99 -16.70 23.59 -39.10
C ASN A 99 -17.26 24.82 -38.34
N PRO A 100 -17.10 24.90 -37.02
CA PRO A 100 -17.59 26.01 -36.21
C PRO A 100 -16.85 27.31 -36.62
N VAL A 101 -17.45 28.44 -36.32
CA VAL A 101 -16.79 29.73 -36.54
C VAL A 101 -15.52 29.82 -35.73
N LEU A 102 -15.56 29.31 -34.47
CA LEU A 102 -14.45 29.26 -33.52
C LEU A 102 -14.75 28.20 -32.47
N ALA A 103 -13.81 27.29 -32.17
CA ALA A 103 -13.89 26.33 -31.07
C ALA A 103 -12.48 25.84 -30.67
N MET A 104 -12.33 25.35 -29.45
CA MET A 104 -11.11 24.70 -29.02
C MET A 104 -11.08 23.26 -29.54
N ASP A 105 -9.90 22.81 -29.97
CA ASP A 105 -9.58 21.48 -30.45
C ASP A 105 -10.60 20.84 -31.43
N ALA A 106 -11.04 21.66 -32.40
CA ALA A 106 -12.08 21.29 -33.34
C ALA A 106 -11.56 21.28 -34.79
N PRO A 107 -10.69 20.33 -35.18
CA PRO A 107 -10.24 20.22 -36.58
C PRO A 107 -11.40 19.82 -37.49
N TYR A 108 -11.49 20.49 -38.63
CA TYR A 108 -12.42 20.16 -39.71
C TYR A 108 -11.65 19.68 -40.92
N TYR A 109 -11.89 18.44 -41.31
CA TYR A 109 -11.27 17.87 -42.52
C TYR A 109 -12.26 17.89 -43.69
N VAL A 110 -11.78 18.20 -44.86
CA VAL A 110 -12.57 18.22 -46.06
C VAL A 110 -11.74 17.75 -47.27
N SER A 111 -12.34 16.96 -48.15
CA SER A 111 -11.73 16.63 -49.42
C SER A 111 -12.05 17.66 -50.50
N GLU A 112 -11.27 17.68 -51.58
CA GLU A 112 -11.72 18.24 -52.81
C GLU A 112 -12.99 17.55 -53.32
N GLU A 113 -13.91 18.27 -53.94
CA GLU A 113 -15.01 17.67 -54.66
C GLU A 113 -14.47 17.03 -55.94
N LYS A 114 -14.67 15.73 -56.10
CA LYS A 114 -14.21 14.98 -57.26
C LYS A 114 -15.37 14.55 -58.12
N THR A 115 -15.28 14.91 -59.43
CA THR A 115 -16.22 14.40 -60.39
C THR A 115 -15.80 13.03 -60.90
N ILE A 116 -16.71 12.08 -60.89
CA ILE A 116 -16.52 10.71 -61.35
C ILE A 116 -17.60 10.32 -62.35
N VAL A 117 -17.25 9.49 -63.32
CA VAL A 117 -18.19 8.96 -64.31
C VAL A 117 -18.30 7.46 -64.12
N LEU A 118 -19.47 6.99 -63.73
CA LEU A 118 -19.73 5.55 -63.51
C LEU A 118 -20.23 4.89 -64.80
N GLU A 119 -19.54 3.84 -65.21
CA GLU A 119 -19.89 3.01 -66.35
C GLU A 119 -20.54 1.68 -65.91
N LYS A 120 -21.36 1.15 -66.79
CA LYS A 120 -22.08 -0.12 -66.54
C LYS A 120 -21.15 -1.30 -66.25
N GLY A 121 -21.37 -1.94 -65.07
CA GLY A 121 -20.67 -3.18 -64.68
C GLY A 121 -19.22 -2.97 -64.26
N LYS A 122 -18.73 -1.75 -64.18
CA LYS A 122 -17.35 -1.45 -63.71
C LYS A 122 -17.32 -1.12 -62.25
N GLU A 123 -16.24 -1.55 -61.58
CA GLU A 123 -15.83 -1.05 -60.23
C GLU A 123 -14.74 -0.01 -60.46
N GLN A 124 -14.93 1.17 -59.86
CA GLN A 124 -14.01 2.28 -59.96
C GLN A 124 -13.41 2.56 -58.57
N GLU A 125 -12.09 2.58 -58.49
CA GLU A 125 -11.38 3.07 -57.30
C GLU A 125 -11.28 4.59 -57.36
N VAL A 126 -11.72 5.25 -56.30
CA VAL A 126 -11.69 6.69 -56.14
C VAL A 126 -10.89 7.06 -54.92
N THR A 127 -9.85 7.82 -55.10
CA THR A 127 -9.09 8.39 -53.96
C THR A 127 -9.47 9.86 -53.83
N LEU A 128 -9.90 10.24 -52.64
CA LEU A 128 -10.10 11.66 -52.27
C LEU A 128 -8.95 12.07 -51.33
N HIS A 129 -8.39 13.23 -51.63
CA HIS A 129 -7.37 13.84 -50.82
C HIS A 129 -8.01 14.80 -49.82
N CYS A 130 -7.91 14.46 -48.53
CA CYS A 130 -8.46 15.28 -47.47
C CYS A 130 -7.41 16.27 -46.94
N THR A 131 -7.87 17.46 -46.61
CA THR A 131 -7.05 18.54 -46.02
C THR A 131 -7.80 19.09 -44.82
N VAL A 132 -7.09 19.81 -43.95
CA VAL A 132 -7.73 20.57 -42.88
C VAL A 132 -8.41 21.79 -43.51
N GLY A 133 -9.72 21.89 -43.38
CA GLY A 133 -10.54 22.92 -44.01
C GLY A 133 -10.72 24.19 -43.17
N ASN A 134 -10.34 24.16 -41.91
CA ASN A 134 -10.26 25.33 -41.05
C ASN A 134 -8.80 25.72 -40.78
N ALA A 135 -8.56 26.73 -39.95
CA ALA A 135 -7.24 27.16 -39.50
C ALA A 135 -7.15 27.11 -38.00
N LEU A 136 -5.94 27.16 -37.44
CA LEU A 136 -5.72 27.17 -36.02
C LEU A 136 -4.60 28.12 -35.59
N ALA A 137 -4.61 28.55 -34.34
CA ALA A 137 -3.51 29.30 -33.75
C ALA A 137 -2.91 28.51 -32.55
N SER A 138 -1.63 28.64 -32.35
CA SER A 138 -0.93 28.18 -31.15
C SER A 138 -0.16 29.34 -30.54
N PHE A 139 -0.06 29.33 -29.23
CA PHE A 139 0.60 30.39 -28.48
C PHE A 139 1.69 29.84 -27.58
N GLU A 140 2.78 30.54 -27.50
CA GLU A 140 3.90 30.25 -26.63
C GLU A 140 4.35 31.53 -25.92
N PHE A 141 4.40 31.52 -24.60
CA PHE A 141 5.00 32.58 -23.82
C PHE A 141 6.49 32.27 -23.61
N VAL A 142 7.37 32.98 -24.32
CA VAL A 142 8.82 32.73 -24.29
C VAL A 142 9.42 33.02 -22.90
N ASN A 143 8.83 33.93 -22.16
CA ASN A 143 9.28 34.36 -20.82
C ASN A 143 8.09 34.56 -19.88
N ALA A 144 7.30 33.52 -19.71
CA ALA A 144 6.13 33.48 -18.83
C ALA A 144 6.48 33.95 -17.40
N ASP A 145 7.66 33.59 -16.91
CA ASP A 145 8.19 34.00 -15.60
C ASP A 145 8.25 35.53 -15.39
N LYS A 146 8.42 36.29 -16.46
CA LYS A 146 8.35 37.75 -16.39
C LYS A 146 6.91 38.27 -16.40
N LEU A 147 6.04 37.65 -17.19
CA LEU A 147 4.63 38.02 -17.26
C LEU A 147 3.92 37.73 -15.93
N GLU A 148 4.24 36.60 -15.31
CA GLU A 148 3.71 36.17 -14.00
C GLU A 148 4.07 37.11 -12.84
N LYS A 149 5.07 37.94 -13.02
CA LYS A 149 5.44 38.97 -12.03
C LYS A 149 4.54 40.21 -12.06
N VAL A 150 3.75 40.37 -13.12
CA VAL A 150 2.90 41.55 -13.34
C VAL A 150 1.42 41.20 -13.52
N LEU A 151 1.11 40.08 -14.14
CA LEU A 151 -0.26 39.62 -14.38
C LEU A 151 -0.51 38.26 -13.72
N LYS A 152 -1.66 38.12 -13.11
CA LYS A 152 -2.23 36.85 -12.68
C LYS A 152 -3.44 36.50 -13.56
N GLU A 153 -3.80 35.21 -13.56
CA GLU A 153 -4.98 34.73 -14.30
C GLU A 153 -4.97 35.21 -15.76
N TYR A 154 -3.80 35.21 -16.39
CA TYR A 154 -3.68 35.68 -17.77
C TYR A 154 -3.95 34.57 -18.76
N TYR A 155 -4.54 34.96 -19.90
CA TYR A 155 -4.92 34.06 -20.98
C TYR A 155 -5.00 34.83 -22.30
N ILE A 156 -5.07 34.11 -23.39
CA ILE A 156 -5.35 34.67 -24.72
C ILE A 156 -6.83 34.47 -25.05
N GLU A 157 -7.57 35.55 -25.21
CA GLU A 157 -8.90 35.49 -25.80
C GLU A 157 -8.76 35.56 -27.33
N VAL A 158 -9.34 34.57 -27.99
CA VAL A 158 -9.46 34.52 -29.45
C VAL A 158 -10.90 34.87 -29.81
N ALA A 159 -11.07 35.80 -30.73
CA ALA A 159 -12.38 36.28 -31.14
C ALA A 159 -12.56 36.23 -32.67
N VAL A 160 -13.69 35.67 -33.14
CA VAL A 160 -14.06 35.52 -34.57
C VAL A 160 -15.56 35.76 -34.70
N HIS A 161 -15.97 36.77 -35.45
CA HIS A 161 -17.38 37.09 -35.73
C HIS A 161 -18.30 37.10 -34.47
N GLY A 162 -17.77 37.57 -33.34
CA GLY A 162 -18.50 37.62 -32.08
C GLY A 162 -18.41 36.36 -31.20
N ALA A 163 -17.96 35.22 -31.76
CA ALA A 163 -17.58 34.03 -30.93
C ALA A 163 -16.26 34.31 -30.25
N ARG A 164 -16.09 33.74 -29.03
CA ARG A 164 -14.88 33.90 -28.22
C ARG A 164 -14.52 32.59 -27.54
N VAL A 165 -13.23 32.30 -27.46
CA VAL A 165 -12.65 31.23 -26.70
C VAL A 165 -11.43 31.73 -25.93
N GLU A 166 -11.12 31.11 -24.83
CA GLU A 166 -9.96 31.42 -23.96
C GLU A 166 -8.92 30.32 -24.10
N TRP A 167 -7.71 30.70 -24.44
CA TRP A 167 -6.56 29.80 -24.41
C TRP A 167 -5.66 30.15 -23.21
N HIS A 168 -5.45 29.20 -22.34
CA HIS A 168 -4.65 29.34 -21.14
C HIS A 168 -3.23 28.78 -21.34
N PRO A 169 -2.20 29.39 -20.73
CA PRO A 169 -0.84 28.87 -20.79
C PRO A 169 -0.76 27.41 -20.36
N GLY A 170 -0.09 26.58 -21.15
CA GLY A 170 0.03 25.15 -20.90
C GLY A 170 -1.15 24.31 -21.40
N SER A 171 -2.18 24.92 -22.00
CA SER A 171 -3.26 24.17 -22.66
C SER A 171 -2.70 23.30 -23.78
N ALA A 172 -3.08 22.02 -23.81
CA ALA A 172 -2.80 21.13 -24.94
C ALA A 172 -3.72 21.39 -26.13
N GLU A 173 -4.86 22.03 -25.90
CA GLU A 173 -5.87 22.36 -26.91
C GLU A 173 -5.57 23.68 -27.59
N ASN A 174 -5.78 23.76 -28.92
CA ASN A 174 -5.61 24.95 -29.71
C ASN A 174 -6.94 25.48 -30.23
N PRO A 175 -7.11 26.82 -30.40
CA PRO A 175 -8.29 27.38 -31.02
C PRO A 175 -8.26 27.16 -32.52
N TYR A 176 -9.30 26.51 -33.04
CA TYR A 176 -9.61 26.34 -34.45
C TYR A 176 -10.65 27.37 -34.88
N PHE A 177 -10.50 27.93 -36.05
CA PHE A 177 -11.44 28.91 -36.59
C PHE A 177 -11.62 28.69 -38.11
N ARG A 178 -12.81 29.04 -38.57
CA ARG A 178 -13.19 28.87 -39.96
C ARG A 178 -12.26 29.65 -40.88
N ALA A 179 -11.87 29.06 -42.01
CA ALA A 179 -11.16 29.75 -43.08
C ALA A 179 -11.98 30.95 -43.59
N ASP A 180 -11.31 31.88 -44.22
CA ASP A 180 -11.87 33.15 -44.72
C ASP A 180 -12.45 34.08 -43.62
N SER A 181 -12.12 33.80 -42.35
CA SER A 181 -12.50 34.63 -41.22
C SER A 181 -11.39 35.60 -40.82
N SER A 182 -11.78 36.74 -40.28
CA SER A 182 -10.89 37.64 -39.54
C SER A 182 -10.82 37.23 -38.10
N VAL A 183 -9.62 37.09 -37.56
CA VAL A 183 -9.39 36.62 -36.17
C VAL A 183 -8.70 37.72 -35.37
N GLU A 184 -9.23 38.00 -34.20
CA GLU A 184 -8.65 38.95 -33.26
C GLU A 184 -8.12 38.22 -32.02
N PHE A 185 -6.98 38.68 -31.50
CA PHE A 185 -6.35 38.14 -30.31
C PHE A 185 -6.21 39.22 -29.25
N TYR A 186 -6.48 38.85 -28.02
CA TYR A 186 -6.34 39.73 -26.86
C TYR A 186 -5.59 38.97 -25.74
N LEU A 187 -4.48 39.58 -25.27
CA LEU A 187 -3.90 39.17 -23.99
C LEU A 187 -4.75 39.78 -22.88
N LYS A 188 -5.34 38.97 -22.05
CA LYS A 188 -6.14 39.36 -20.90
C LYS A 188 -5.54 38.83 -19.63
N GLY A 189 -5.86 39.45 -18.48
CA GLY A 189 -5.40 39.03 -17.17
C GLY A 189 -5.79 40.05 -16.13
N ILE A 190 -5.26 39.89 -14.95
CA ILE A 190 -5.48 40.80 -13.82
C ILE A 190 -4.13 41.35 -13.37
N TRP A 191 -3.99 42.63 -13.26
CA TRP A 191 -2.81 43.25 -12.67
C TRP A 191 -2.64 42.79 -11.21
N MET A 192 -1.50 42.21 -10.89
CA MET A 192 -1.24 41.69 -9.54
C MET A 192 -1.28 42.81 -8.48
N GLU A 193 -0.88 43.98 -8.88
CA GLU A 193 -0.73 45.11 -7.98
C GLU A 193 -2.04 45.68 -7.43
N ASN A 194 -3.01 45.87 -8.32
CA ASN A 194 -4.24 46.61 -8.01
C ASN A 194 -5.51 45.81 -8.29
N ASN A 195 -5.37 44.57 -8.71
CA ASN A 195 -6.46 43.68 -9.13
C ASN A 195 -7.36 44.26 -10.27
N LEU A 196 -6.84 45.21 -11.04
CA LEU A 196 -7.58 45.75 -12.20
C LEU A 196 -7.45 44.81 -13.40
N PRO A 197 -8.51 44.68 -14.21
CA PRO A 197 -8.46 43.87 -15.41
C PRO A 197 -7.52 44.48 -16.44
N TYR A 198 -6.74 43.63 -17.09
CA TYR A 198 -5.87 43.98 -18.20
C TYR A 198 -6.43 43.35 -19.50
N ALA A 199 -6.47 44.10 -20.58
CA ALA A 199 -6.83 43.60 -21.89
C ALA A 199 -6.03 44.36 -22.95
N ARG A 200 -5.27 43.64 -23.75
CA ARG A 200 -4.47 44.18 -24.84
C ARG A 200 -4.69 43.39 -26.11
N LYS A 201 -5.16 44.08 -27.16
CA LYS A 201 -5.24 43.52 -28.49
C LYS A 201 -3.85 43.50 -29.13
N PHE A 202 -3.50 42.38 -29.74
CA PHE A 202 -2.28 42.24 -30.51
C PHE A 202 -2.56 41.81 -31.96
N ALA A 203 -1.52 41.55 -32.75
CA ALA A 203 -1.67 41.29 -34.18
C ALA A 203 -2.59 40.12 -34.46
N GLY A 204 -3.76 40.39 -35.05
CA GLY A 204 -4.71 39.37 -35.48
C GLY A 204 -4.44 38.88 -36.91
N ILE A 205 -5.30 38.02 -37.40
CA ILE A 205 -5.29 37.46 -38.75
C ILE A 205 -6.38 38.19 -39.53
N ALA A 206 -6.01 38.87 -40.61
CA ALA A 206 -6.99 39.60 -41.45
C ALA A 206 -7.91 38.65 -42.21
N LEU A 207 -7.35 37.57 -42.74
CA LEU A 207 -8.05 36.50 -43.44
C LEU A 207 -7.37 35.16 -43.14
N ALA A 208 -8.06 34.26 -42.47
CA ALA A 208 -7.55 32.94 -42.14
C ALA A 208 -7.54 32.03 -43.37
N GLU A 209 -6.44 31.34 -43.62
CA GLU A 209 -6.31 30.40 -44.73
C GLU A 209 -6.53 28.96 -44.23
N ALA A 210 -7.30 28.17 -44.98
CA ALA A 210 -7.55 26.78 -44.67
C ALA A 210 -6.24 25.98 -44.54
N GLY A 211 -6.17 25.11 -43.53
CA GLY A 211 -5.02 24.24 -43.27
C GLY A 211 -3.78 24.96 -42.72
N LYS A 212 -3.89 26.22 -42.33
CA LYS A 212 -2.76 27.00 -41.84
C LYS A 212 -2.71 27.02 -40.31
N LEU A 213 -1.53 26.75 -39.77
CA LEU A 213 -1.21 26.95 -38.35
C LEU A 213 -0.51 28.31 -38.19
N TYR A 214 -1.10 29.18 -37.40
CA TYR A 214 -0.53 30.46 -36.99
C TYR A 214 0.13 30.31 -35.63
N ARG A 215 1.46 30.40 -35.56
CA ARG A 215 2.22 30.32 -34.32
C ARG A 215 2.56 31.71 -33.82
N TYR A 216 2.20 31.97 -32.57
CA TYR A 216 2.48 33.20 -31.87
C TYR A 216 3.45 32.98 -30.77
N GLN A 217 4.65 33.52 -30.86
CA GLN A 217 5.61 33.59 -29.75
C GLN A 217 5.48 34.97 -29.08
N LEU A 218 5.07 34.94 -27.84
CA LEU A 218 4.79 36.12 -27.03
C LEU A 218 5.96 36.35 -26.06
N ASN A 219 6.68 37.45 -26.29
CA ASN A 219 7.79 37.84 -25.45
C ASN A 219 7.41 39.12 -24.67
N PHE A 220 7.49 39.06 -23.35
CA PHE A 220 7.17 40.16 -22.46
C PHE A 220 8.45 40.70 -21.83
N ASP A 221 8.88 41.91 -22.16
CA ASP A 221 10.07 42.53 -21.61
C ASP A 221 9.73 43.64 -20.61
N ILE A 222 10.14 43.44 -19.37
CA ILE A 222 9.99 44.39 -18.26
C ILE A 222 11.33 45.01 -17.84
N SER A 223 12.42 44.74 -18.57
CA SER A 223 13.77 45.16 -18.20
C SER A 223 14.02 46.66 -18.36
N ASN A 224 13.25 47.32 -19.23
CA ASN A 224 13.38 48.73 -19.46
C ASN A 224 12.46 49.54 -18.53
N MET A 225 13.04 50.51 -17.84
CA MET A 225 12.36 51.35 -16.82
C MET A 225 11.21 52.20 -17.38
N THR A 226 10.99 52.23 -18.71
CA THR A 226 10.05 53.11 -19.38
C THR A 226 8.91 52.40 -20.13
N GLY A 227 8.86 51.06 -20.10
CA GLY A 227 7.75 50.33 -20.72
C GLY A 227 7.91 48.83 -20.69
N ALA A 228 6.79 48.12 -20.68
CA ALA A 228 6.75 46.68 -21.00
C ALA A 228 6.61 46.57 -22.53
N ILE A 229 7.51 45.83 -23.17
CA ILE A 229 7.45 45.55 -24.59
C ILE A 229 6.87 44.15 -24.74
N LEU A 230 5.71 44.04 -25.37
CA LEU A 230 5.17 42.78 -25.88
C LEU A 230 5.68 42.59 -27.28
N ASP A 231 6.66 41.73 -27.49
CA ASP A 231 7.21 41.41 -28.80
C ASP A 231 6.56 40.12 -29.28
N ILE A 232 5.94 40.17 -30.48
CA ILE A 232 5.16 39.04 -31.00
C ILE A 232 5.75 38.63 -32.33
N HIS A 233 6.24 37.39 -32.39
CA HIS A 233 6.68 36.73 -33.60
C HIS A 233 5.57 35.84 -34.18
N VAL A 234 5.26 35.98 -35.45
CA VAL A 234 4.35 35.12 -36.21
C VAL A 234 5.15 34.32 -37.24
N ASP A 235 5.11 33.00 -37.16
CA ASP A 235 5.95 32.06 -37.91
C ASP A 235 5.52 31.89 -39.38
N SER A 236 5.10 32.93 -40.08
CA SER A 236 4.94 32.85 -41.55
C SER A 236 5.15 34.13 -42.28
N GLU A 237 5.24 35.26 -41.63
CA GLU A 237 5.76 36.55 -42.09
C GLU A 237 5.98 37.40 -40.86
N VAL A 238 7.24 37.70 -40.56
CA VAL A 238 7.61 38.49 -39.36
C VAL A 238 7.01 39.88 -39.49
N LYS A 239 5.90 40.14 -38.80
CA LYS A 239 5.50 41.50 -38.45
C LYS A 239 5.83 41.72 -36.99
N ASN A 240 6.98 42.34 -36.74
CA ASN A 240 7.32 42.82 -35.40
C ASN A 240 6.36 43.96 -35.02
N VAL A 241 5.47 43.70 -34.08
CA VAL A 241 4.63 44.77 -33.50
C VAL A 241 5.20 45.06 -32.12
N THR A 242 6.03 46.10 -32.07
CA THR A 242 6.54 46.61 -30.80
C THR A 242 5.48 47.51 -30.16
N VAL A 243 4.95 47.12 -29.04
CA VAL A 243 4.03 47.95 -28.24
C VAL A 243 4.80 48.46 -27.03
N ASN A 244 5.19 49.74 -27.09
CA ASN A 244 5.84 50.41 -25.95
C ASN A 244 4.77 50.98 -25.01
N GLU A 245 4.69 50.45 -23.78
CA GLU A 245 3.92 51.04 -22.70
C GLU A 245 4.86 51.38 -21.53
N THR A 246 4.78 52.61 -21.06
CA THR A 246 5.51 53.06 -19.89
C THR A 246 4.70 52.64 -18.65
N LEU A 247 5.17 51.62 -17.92
CA LEU A 247 4.54 51.22 -16.64
C LEU A 247 5.08 52.09 -15.49
N PRO A 248 4.22 52.77 -14.75
CA PRO A 248 4.63 53.47 -13.55
C PRO A 248 5.31 52.48 -12.56
N PRO A 249 6.33 52.86 -11.82
CA PRO A 249 6.96 52.02 -10.80
C PRO A 249 5.96 51.40 -9.81
N ALA A 250 4.88 52.10 -9.52
CA ALA A 250 3.77 51.60 -8.70
C ALA A 250 3.00 50.42 -9.30
N TRP A 251 3.12 50.18 -10.59
CA TRP A 251 2.47 49.08 -11.29
C TRP A 251 3.35 47.84 -11.43
N LEU A 252 4.62 47.94 -11.10
CA LEU A 252 5.48 46.76 -11.01
C LEU A 252 5.07 45.90 -9.81
N PRO A 253 5.13 44.54 -9.95
CA PRO A 253 4.72 43.68 -8.85
C PRO A 253 5.61 43.86 -7.64
N LYS A 254 5.03 43.69 -6.43
CA LYS A 254 5.78 43.55 -5.21
C LYS A 254 6.75 42.38 -5.31
N PRO A 255 7.84 42.38 -4.52
CA PRO A 255 8.72 41.22 -4.42
C PRO A 255 7.92 39.96 -4.05
N LYS A 256 8.23 38.84 -4.73
CA LYS A 256 7.65 37.53 -4.44
C LYS A 256 8.54 36.79 -3.47
N ILE A 257 7.94 36.21 -2.44
CA ILE A 257 8.59 35.33 -1.49
C ILE A 257 8.05 33.91 -1.72
N THR A 258 8.94 32.95 -1.79
CA THR A 258 8.63 31.51 -1.93
C THR A 258 9.53 30.72 -0.98
N ALA A 259 9.17 29.48 -0.67
CA ALA A 259 10.04 28.63 0.13
C ALA A 259 10.11 27.22 -0.44
N GLU A 260 11.19 26.55 -0.10
CA GLU A 260 11.44 25.15 -0.39
C GLU A 260 11.55 24.40 0.94
N GLY A 261 10.89 23.25 1.05
CA GLY A 261 10.83 22.43 2.26
C GLY A 261 9.66 22.76 3.20
N PHE A 262 8.86 23.77 2.90
CA PHE A 262 7.64 24.12 3.62
C PHE A 262 6.41 23.70 2.82
N ASP A 263 5.33 23.37 3.50
CA ASP A 263 4.04 23.04 2.89
C ASP A 263 3.25 24.32 2.48
N GLU A 264 2.02 24.13 1.99
CA GLU A 264 1.12 25.20 1.55
C GLU A 264 0.71 26.16 2.68
N GLU A 265 0.83 25.73 3.94
CA GLU A 265 0.57 26.53 5.14
C GLU A 265 1.85 27.21 5.69
N ASN A 266 2.95 27.15 4.94
CA ASN A 266 4.28 27.60 5.33
C ASN A 266 4.82 26.88 6.58
N LEU A 267 4.47 25.61 6.75
CA LEU A 267 4.89 24.79 7.87
C LEU A 267 5.90 23.73 7.41
N LEU A 268 7.01 23.62 8.14
CA LEU A 268 7.95 22.50 8.08
C LEU A 268 7.87 21.73 9.39
N VAL A 269 7.47 20.46 9.35
CA VAL A 269 7.48 19.58 10.52
C VAL A 269 8.84 18.88 10.58
N TYR A 270 9.58 19.10 11.65
CA TYR A 270 10.92 18.56 11.85
C TYR A 270 10.99 17.67 13.10
N PRO A 271 11.14 16.36 12.97
CA PRO A 271 11.39 15.50 14.13
C PRO A 271 12.78 15.78 14.73
N GLU A 272 12.85 16.02 16.03
CA GLU A 272 14.16 16.12 16.71
C GLU A 272 14.97 14.84 16.40
N THR A 273 16.27 14.96 16.14
CA THR A 273 17.16 13.89 15.66
C THR A 273 17.10 13.56 14.17
N ALA A 274 16.17 14.11 13.40
CA ALA A 274 16.20 13.91 11.94
C ALA A 274 17.48 14.53 11.32
N ASP A 275 17.84 14.10 10.13
CA ASP A 275 18.86 14.80 9.34
C ASP A 275 18.38 16.19 8.98
N ALA A 276 19.31 17.05 8.57
CA ALA A 276 18.97 18.41 8.19
C ALA A 276 17.87 18.40 7.10
N ALA A 277 16.77 19.07 7.38
CA ALA A 277 15.66 19.19 6.45
C ALA A 277 15.83 20.45 5.60
N THR A 278 15.55 20.36 4.31
CA THR A 278 15.55 21.54 3.43
C THR A 278 14.60 22.60 3.99
N ALA A 279 15.12 23.80 4.21
CA ALA A 279 14.36 24.95 4.75
C ALA A 279 14.94 26.24 4.14
N ILE A 280 14.58 26.53 2.90
CA ILE A 280 15.14 27.65 2.15
C ILE A 280 14.01 28.61 1.78
N ILE A 281 14.09 29.85 2.24
CA ILE A 281 13.17 30.92 1.85
C ILE A 281 13.83 31.71 0.74
N ARG A 282 13.18 31.86 -0.40
CA ARG A 282 13.68 32.59 -1.56
C ARG A 282 12.83 33.84 -1.81
N PHE A 283 13.46 34.88 -2.27
CA PHE A 283 12.76 36.07 -2.71
C PHE A 283 13.27 36.51 -4.08
N ALA A 284 12.37 37.11 -4.84
CA ALA A 284 12.69 37.65 -6.15
C ALA A 284 11.86 38.92 -6.43
N ALA A 285 12.47 39.84 -7.14
CA ALA A 285 11.85 41.09 -7.56
C ALA A 285 12.22 41.41 -9.02
N VAL A 286 11.44 42.26 -9.65
CA VAL A 286 11.70 42.70 -11.04
C VAL A 286 12.81 43.77 -11.11
N ARG A 287 13.08 44.43 -10.01
CA ARG A 287 14.16 45.43 -9.84
C ARG A 287 15.05 45.03 -8.69
N PRO A 288 16.23 45.65 -8.56
CA PRO A 288 17.11 45.40 -7.42
C PRO A 288 16.37 45.50 -6.11
N VAL A 289 16.66 44.59 -5.21
CA VAL A 289 16.13 44.55 -3.86
C VAL A 289 16.76 45.71 -3.08
N GLN A 290 15.92 46.56 -2.47
CA GLN A 290 16.37 47.74 -1.71
C GLN A 290 16.62 47.38 -0.25
N ASP A 291 15.86 46.45 0.30
CA ASP A 291 16.03 45.99 1.69
C ASP A 291 15.35 44.64 1.93
N VAL A 292 15.75 43.95 2.98
CA VAL A 292 15.16 42.70 3.49
C VAL A 292 15.03 42.80 4.99
N GLU A 293 13.86 42.49 5.53
CA GLU A 293 13.65 42.31 6.95
C GLU A 293 13.37 40.84 7.27
N LEU A 294 14.25 40.28 8.08
CA LEU A 294 14.14 38.91 8.60
C LEU A 294 13.81 38.97 10.09
N THR A 295 12.63 38.53 10.47
CA THR A 295 12.19 38.46 11.88
C THR A 295 12.29 37.02 12.38
N LEU A 296 13.13 36.78 13.37
CA LEU A 296 13.29 35.47 14.00
C LEU A 296 12.58 35.47 15.37
N ASN A 297 11.81 34.39 15.61
CA ASN A 297 11.13 34.16 16.89
C ASN A 297 11.19 32.66 17.22
N PHE A 298 12.33 32.26 17.77
CA PHE A 298 12.57 30.89 18.21
C PHE A 298 12.08 30.69 19.63
N SER A 299 11.36 29.60 19.88
CA SER A 299 10.94 29.19 21.21
C SER A 299 12.01 28.38 21.95
N ASP A 300 13.07 27.95 21.27
CA ASP A 300 14.24 27.32 21.89
C ASP A 300 15.03 28.39 22.69
N PRO A 301 15.20 28.23 24.01
CA PRO A 301 15.97 29.20 24.85
C PRO A 301 17.41 29.46 24.36
N LYS A 302 18.04 28.42 23.75
CA LYS A 302 19.41 28.56 23.22
C LYS A 302 19.48 29.45 21.98
N LEU A 303 18.41 29.53 21.22
CA LEU A 303 18.28 30.36 20.04
C LEU A 303 17.60 31.72 20.33
N SER A 304 17.12 31.94 21.52
CA SER A 304 16.41 33.19 21.92
C SER A 304 17.22 34.45 21.72
N VAL A 305 18.54 34.37 21.76
CA VAL A 305 19.45 35.47 21.44
C VAL A 305 19.30 35.99 20.01
N LEU A 306 18.76 35.17 19.11
CA LEU A 306 18.48 35.53 17.71
C LEU A 306 17.11 36.18 17.52
N ASN A 307 16.28 36.24 18.58
CA ASN A 307 14.90 36.74 18.48
C ASN A 307 14.86 38.26 18.35
N LYS A 308 14.94 38.71 17.10
CA LYS A 308 14.79 40.13 16.72
C LYS A 308 14.52 40.22 15.22
N THR A 309 14.28 41.42 14.74
CA THR A 309 14.23 41.74 13.33
C THR A 309 15.61 42.22 12.85
N TYR A 310 16.12 41.54 11.84
CA TYR A 310 17.36 41.89 11.12
C TYR A 310 17.00 42.66 9.86
N VAL A 311 17.51 43.89 9.78
CA VAL A 311 17.32 44.77 8.61
C VAL A 311 18.62 44.71 7.80
N PHE A 312 18.57 44.22 6.57
CA PHE A 312 19.79 43.85 5.83
C PHE A 312 20.59 45.08 5.37
N SER A 313 19.93 46.21 5.09
CA SER A 313 20.62 47.49 4.78
C SER A 313 21.45 48.03 5.96
N SER A 314 21.19 47.59 7.18
CA SER A 314 21.86 48.01 8.41
C SER A 314 22.41 46.84 9.24
N LEU A 315 22.63 45.68 8.63
CA LEU A 315 23.07 44.47 9.31
C LEU A 315 24.51 44.66 9.86
N THR A 316 24.69 44.54 11.17
CA THR A 316 26.00 44.66 11.80
C THR A 316 26.84 43.40 11.62
N ASP A 317 28.15 43.51 11.84
CA ASP A 317 29.02 42.32 11.74
C ASP A 317 28.73 41.32 12.86
N GLU A 318 28.30 41.78 14.05
CA GLU A 318 27.81 40.90 15.13
C GLU A 318 26.55 40.14 14.71
N ASP A 319 25.66 40.79 13.97
CA ASP A 319 24.44 40.12 13.46
C ASP A 319 24.77 39.03 12.44
N LYS A 320 25.69 39.33 11.52
CA LYS A 320 26.17 38.36 10.52
C LYS A 320 26.80 37.13 11.19
N GLU A 321 27.67 37.40 12.19
CA GLU A 321 28.33 36.34 12.97
C GLU A 321 27.31 35.51 13.77
N ALA A 322 26.31 36.16 14.38
CA ALA A 322 25.26 35.45 15.11
C ALA A 322 24.42 34.54 14.23
N LEU A 323 24.00 34.99 13.04
CA LEU A 323 23.28 34.20 12.06
C LEU A 323 24.14 33.05 11.54
N GLN A 324 25.40 33.30 11.20
CA GLN A 324 26.33 32.26 10.73
C GLN A 324 26.60 31.21 11.81
N LYS A 325 26.78 31.61 13.06
CA LYS A 325 26.98 30.67 14.19
C LYS A 325 25.76 29.80 14.44
N ALA A 326 24.56 30.31 14.17
CA ALA A 326 23.33 29.56 14.21
C ALA A 326 23.08 28.70 12.94
N ALA A 327 24.04 28.69 12.03
CA ALA A 327 23.95 27.98 10.73
C ALA A 327 22.79 28.49 9.83
N ILE A 328 22.47 29.78 9.96
CA ILE A 328 21.56 30.51 9.06
C ILE A 328 22.40 31.16 7.97
N ALA A 329 22.29 30.67 6.74
CA ALA A 329 23.01 31.26 5.62
C ALA A 329 22.13 32.25 4.88
N VAL A 330 22.66 33.47 4.70
CA VAL A 330 22.02 34.55 3.96
C VAL A 330 22.81 34.76 2.67
N SER A 331 22.12 34.83 1.52
CA SER A 331 22.80 35.17 0.27
C SER A 331 23.46 36.53 0.36
N VAL A 332 24.65 36.65 -0.26
CA VAL A 332 25.34 37.93 -0.35
C VAL A 332 24.45 38.93 -1.08
N TRP A 333 24.33 40.13 -0.55
CA TRP A 333 23.51 41.20 -1.12
C TRP A 333 24.34 42.50 -1.19
N ASP A 334 24.59 42.97 -2.39
CA ASP A 334 25.38 44.17 -2.66
C ASP A 334 24.53 45.35 -3.18
N GLY A 335 23.23 45.13 -3.31
CA GLY A 335 22.24 46.16 -3.71
C GLY A 335 21.85 46.11 -5.18
N ASP A 336 22.48 45.30 -5.98
CA ASP A 336 22.14 45.14 -7.42
C ASP A 336 21.36 43.84 -7.71
N GLU A 337 21.30 42.90 -6.75
CA GLU A 337 20.59 41.63 -6.93
C GLU A 337 19.08 41.83 -6.94
N LYS A 338 18.43 41.11 -7.79
CA LYS A 338 16.97 41.01 -7.91
C LYS A 338 16.37 39.85 -7.14
N SER A 339 17.19 39.02 -6.55
CA SER A 339 16.77 37.82 -5.80
C SER A 339 17.78 37.46 -4.73
N GLY A 340 17.34 36.68 -3.77
CA GLY A 340 18.18 36.16 -2.72
C GLY A 340 17.51 35.02 -1.97
N SER A 341 18.19 34.50 -0.94
CA SER A 341 17.68 33.42 -0.13
C SER A 341 18.15 33.49 1.31
N ILE A 342 17.33 32.96 2.19
CA ILE A 342 17.66 32.63 3.58
C ILE A 342 17.61 31.12 3.70
N ASP A 343 18.75 30.49 3.93
CA ASP A 343 18.85 29.04 4.07
C ASP A 343 18.99 28.66 5.55
N LEU A 344 17.97 27.98 6.04
CA LEU A 344 17.83 27.50 7.42
C LEU A 344 18.06 25.98 7.52
N THR A 345 18.43 25.33 6.43
CA THR A 345 18.58 23.87 6.33
C THR A 345 19.47 23.31 7.44
N ASN A 346 20.64 23.88 7.61
CA ASN A 346 21.59 23.42 8.63
C ASN A 346 21.14 23.73 10.07
N LEU A 347 20.36 24.81 10.28
CA LEU A 347 19.78 25.15 11.57
C LEU A 347 18.83 24.04 12.04
N THR A 348 18.04 23.45 11.15
CA THR A 348 17.03 22.43 11.50
C THR A 348 17.62 21.33 12.38
N SER A 349 18.84 20.89 12.08
CA SER A 349 19.51 19.81 12.81
C SER A 349 19.90 20.16 14.25
N SER A 350 19.83 21.42 14.64
CA SER A 350 20.13 21.91 16.00
C SER A 350 18.88 22.23 16.82
N LEU A 351 17.69 22.18 16.20
CA LEU A 351 16.43 22.46 16.86
C LEU A 351 16.05 21.32 17.81
N LEU A 352 15.69 21.67 19.03
CA LEU A 352 15.33 20.76 20.10
C LEU A 352 13.90 21.01 20.57
N LEU A 353 13.28 19.96 21.10
CA LEU A 353 12.06 20.05 21.90
C LEU A 353 12.36 20.73 23.24
N GLN A 354 11.38 21.37 23.85
CA GLN A 354 11.46 21.81 25.23
C GLN A 354 11.52 20.63 26.20
N ASP A 355 11.86 20.91 27.42
CA ASP A 355 11.90 19.93 28.49
C ASP A 355 10.59 19.14 28.62
N GLY A 356 10.70 17.86 28.87
CA GLY A 356 9.55 16.95 28.83
C GLY A 356 9.12 16.54 27.41
N GLY A 357 9.86 16.92 26.39
CA GLY A 357 9.54 16.58 25.00
C GLY A 357 8.36 17.38 24.44
N VAL A 358 8.18 18.63 24.89
CA VAL A 358 7.13 19.52 24.38
C VAL A 358 7.52 20.06 23.01
N GLU A 359 6.61 20.00 22.06
CA GLU A 359 6.81 20.51 20.70
C GLU A 359 7.02 22.01 20.66
N VAL A 360 7.82 22.46 19.70
CA VAL A 360 8.27 23.85 19.58
C VAL A 360 7.95 24.41 18.21
N ASN A 361 7.36 25.58 18.15
CA ASN A 361 7.15 26.34 16.93
C ASN A 361 8.20 27.45 16.81
N ASN A 362 9.09 27.33 15.85
CA ASN A 362 10.09 28.36 15.52
C ASN A 362 9.57 29.16 14.32
N ARG A 363 9.33 30.47 14.49
CA ARG A 363 8.72 31.34 13.49
C ARG A 363 9.75 32.23 12.82
N ILE A 364 9.65 32.34 11.51
CA ILE A 364 10.53 33.11 10.66
C ILE A 364 9.66 34.01 9.77
N GLY A 365 9.66 35.31 10.05
CA GLY A 365 8.98 36.30 9.22
C GLY A 365 9.96 36.90 8.21
N LEU A 366 9.52 37.07 6.97
CA LEU A 366 10.30 37.71 5.93
C LEU A 366 9.44 38.73 5.16
N ARG A 367 9.96 39.92 4.96
CA ARG A 367 9.46 40.87 3.97
C ARG A 367 10.61 41.52 3.19
N VAL A 368 10.36 41.89 1.97
CA VAL A 368 11.36 42.37 1.02
C VAL A 368 10.91 43.66 0.38
N LYS A 369 11.80 44.64 0.28
CA LYS A 369 11.55 45.92 -0.35
C LYS A 369 12.16 45.98 -1.73
N ALA A 370 11.37 46.32 -2.73
CA ALA A 370 11.81 46.70 -4.05
C ALA A 370 10.78 47.66 -4.71
N ASN A 371 11.18 48.44 -5.66
CA ASN A 371 10.30 49.44 -6.32
C ASN A 371 9.70 50.43 -5.29
N GLU A 372 10.44 50.78 -4.28
CA GLU A 372 10.00 51.65 -3.17
C GLU A 372 8.86 51.09 -2.30
N ARG A 373 8.60 49.78 -2.40
CA ARG A 373 7.50 49.11 -1.71
C ARG A 373 7.94 47.80 -1.09
N TRP A 374 7.34 47.53 0.09
CA TRP A 374 7.49 46.26 0.76
C TRP A 374 6.54 45.19 0.19
N SER A 375 7.01 43.97 0.15
CA SER A 375 6.13 42.80 0.03
C SER A 375 5.21 42.70 1.25
N ASP A 376 4.18 41.90 1.16
CA ASP A 376 3.50 41.45 2.35
C ASP A 376 4.47 40.57 3.17
N GLU A 377 4.33 40.63 4.51
CA GLU A 377 5.12 39.77 5.38
C GLU A 377 4.64 38.34 5.26
N VAL A 378 5.56 37.40 4.98
CA VAL A 378 5.28 35.98 4.96
C VAL A 378 5.94 35.34 6.17
N CYS A 379 5.15 34.60 6.96
CA CYS A 379 5.63 33.93 8.14
C CYS A 379 5.71 32.43 7.89
N TYR A 380 6.90 31.87 8.07
CA TYR A 380 7.17 30.42 8.00
C TYR A 380 7.33 29.89 9.42
N THR A 381 6.97 28.62 9.61
CA THR A 381 7.08 27.95 10.91
C THR A 381 7.84 26.63 10.74
N ILE A 382 8.89 26.44 11.52
CA ILE A 382 9.52 25.14 11.69
C ILE A 382 9.04 24.57 13.02
N ARG A 383 8.18 23.54 12.96
CA ARG A 383 7.67 22.86 14.14
C ARG A 383 8.58 21.69 14.46
N THR A 384 9.31 21.79 15.57
CA THR A 384 10.08 20.67 16.10
C THR A 384 9.14 19.73 16.83
N VAL A 385 9.06 18.46 16.38
CA VAL A 385 8.17 17.45 16.93
C VAL A 385 8.95 16.28 17.52
N ARG A 386 8.26 15.47 18.32
CA ARG A 386 8.87 14.27 18.91
C ARG A 386 9.22 13.27 17.80
N PRO A 387 10.45 12.70 17.84
CA PRO A 387 10.77 11.58 16.98
C PRO A 387 9.98 10.34 17.41
N GLU A 388 9.63 9.50 16.44
CA GLU A 388 8.98 8.22 16.69
C GLU A 388 10.02 7.12 16.80
N PHE A 389 10.22 6.61 18.01
CA PHE A 389 11.14 5.52 18.30
C PHE A 389 10.61 4.67 19.43
N SER A 390 10.89 3.39 19.41
CA SER A 390 10.42 2.43 20.40
C SER A 390 11.45 1.33 20.64
N ILE A 391 11.27 0.55 21.68
CA ILE A 391 11.98 -0.70 21.87
C ILE A 391 10.98 -1.83 21.95
N GLY A 392 11.38 -3.03 21.64
CA GLY A 392 10.58 -4.24 21.74
C GLY A 392 11.17 -5.25 22.68
N VAL A 393 10.44 -6.32 22.89
CA VAL A 393 10.93 -7.53 23.55
C VAL A 393 10.67 -8.69 22.60
N PHE A 394 11.71 -9.44 22.24
CA PHE A 394 11.47 -10.65 21.45
C PHE A 394 10.69 -11.67 22.27
N PRO A 395 9.70 -12.35 21.70
CA PRO A 395 8.94 -13.38 22.40
C PRO A 395 9.81 -14.43 23.08
N GLY A 396 10.99 -14.72 22.52
CA GLY A 396 11.98 -15.62 23.10
C GLY A 396 12.61 -15.12 24.40
N ASN A 397 12.57 -13.83 24.65
CA ASN A 397 13.11 -13.18 25.85
C ASN A 397 12.03 -12.87 26.89
N ILE A 398 10.78 -13.26 26.64
CA ILE A 398 9.69 -13.16 27.60
C ILE A 398 9.53 -14.51 28.29
N TRP A 399 9.41 -14.48 29.60
CA TRP A 399 9.14 -15.63 30.46
C TRP A 399 7.89 -15.35 31.28
N THR A 400 7.58 -16.27 32.17
CA THR A 400 6.41 -16.19 33.06
C THR A 400 6.54 -15.07 34.10
N LYS A 401 7.75 -14.86 34.65
CA LYS A 401 8.03 -13.91 35.72
C LYS A 401 9.12 -12.90 35.42
N GLU A 402 9.62 -12.89 34.21
CA GLU A 402 10.66 -11.96 33.76
C GLU A 402 10.63 -11.72 32.27
N PHE A 403 11.25 -10.67 31.83
CA PHE A 403 11.64 -10.47 30.41
C PHE A 403 12.92 -9.64 30.31
N THR A 404 13.56 -9.72 29.14
CA THR A 404 14.68 -8.87 28.77
C THR A 404 14.31 -8.09 27.51
N ALA A 405 14.27 -6.75 27.61
CA ALA A 405 13.96 -5.89 26.48
C ALA A 405 15.17 -5.73 25.55
N ASN A 406 14.89 -5.39 24.31
CA ASN A 406 15.92 -5.09 23.33
C ASN A 406 16.38 -3.64 23.48
N ALA A 407 17.67 -3.38 23.31
CA ALA A 407 18.15 -2.02 23.18
C ALA A 407 17.59 -1.36 21.90
N LEU A 408 17.56 -0.02 21.87
CA LEU A 408 17.18 0.73 20.69
C LEU A 408 18.11 0.38 19.53
N VAL A 409 17.53 0.05 18.37
CA VAL A 409 18.23 -0.25 17.13
C VAL A 409 17.67 0.61 15.99
N ALA A 410 18.41 0.70 14.88
CA ALA A 410 18.03 1.54 13.74
C ALA A 410 16.60 1.24 13.23
N ASP A 411 16.25 -0.03 13.09
CA ASP A 411 14.93 -0.47 12.63
C ASP A 411 13.76 -0.08 13.56
N SER A 412 14.07 0.30 14.78
CA SER A 412 13.08 0.74 15.79
C SER A 412 12.87 2.26 15.81
N VAL A 413 13.55 2.99 14.95
CA VAL A 413 13.40 4.43 14.77
C VAL A 413 12.61 4.67 13.49
N LYS A 414 11.38 5.19 13.62
CA LYS A 414 10.51 5.49 12.47
C LYS A 414 10.76 6.87 11.91
N THR A 415 11.01 7.84 12.78
CA THR A 415 11.35 9.20 12.39
C THR A 415 12.58 9.67 13.14
N GLY A 416 13.46 10.37 12.45
CA GLY A 416 14.78 10.74 12.95
C GLY A 416 15.90 9.83 12.42
N ASN A 417 17.13 10.20 12.70
CA ASN A 417 18.33 9.43 12.35
C ASN A 417 18.85 8.71 13.58
N PHE A 418 18.89 7.37 13.56
CA PHE A 418 19.36 6.55 14.68
C PHE A 418 20.74 6.98 15.21
N GLY A 419 21.67 7.36 14.33
CA GLY A 419 23.02 7.80 14.71
C GLY A 419 23.06 9.08 15.55
N ARG A 420 21.96 9.83 15.62
CA ARG A 420 21.82 11.07 16.40
C ARG A 420 21.18 10.85 17.78
N PHE A 421 20.63 9.66 18.04
CA PHE A 421 20.12 9.31 19.36
C PHE A 421 21.28 8.99 20.30
N LYS A 422 21.67 9.96 21.10
CA LYS A 422 22.69 9.82 22.15
C LYS A 422 22.01 9.85 23.53
N ASP A 423 22.66 9.31 24.55
CA ASP A 423 22.18 9.33 25.93
C ASP A 423 20.76 8.71 26.07
N ILE A 424 20.59 7.51 25.51
CA ILE A 424 19.35 6.75 25.63
C ILE A 424 19.29 6.09 27.01
N ALA A 425 18.29 6.46 27.79
CA ALA A 425 17.83 5.74 28.97
C ALA A 425 16.62 4.86 28.60
N TYR A 426 16.30 3.92 29.46
CA TYR A 426 15.15 3.05 29.30
C TYR A 426 14.26 3.11 30.53
N GLU A 427 12.95 2.99 30.32
CA GLU A 427 11.95 3.08 31.37
C GLU A 427 11.02 1.87 31.29
N PHE A 428 10.58 1.45 32.49
CA PHE A 428 9.63 0.37 32.71
C PHE A 428 8.40 0.91 33.44
N SER A 429 7.24 0.38 33.16
CA SER A 429 5.99 0.69 33.84
C SER A 429 5.11 -0.56 34.00
N GLU A 430 4.42 -0.64 35.13
CA GLU A 430 3.43 -1.69 35.40
C GLU A 430 2.05 -1.35 34.83
N ASP A 431 1.73 -0.07 34.67
CA ASP A 431 0.40 0.43 34.29
C ASP A 431 0.39 1.25 33.00
N GLY A 432 1.58 1.58 32.44
CA GLY A 432 1.73 2.43 31.27
C GLY A 432 1.70 3.95 31.59
N GLU A 433 1.46 4.31 32.84
CA GLU A 433 1.37 5.72 33.31
C GLU A 433 2.56 6.09 34.19
N ASN A 434 2.88 5.26 35.16
CA ASN A 434 3.96 5.48 36.13
C ASN A 434 5.24 4.80 35.66
N TRP A 435 6.26 5.60 35.37
CA TRP A 435 7.50 5.12 34.76
C TRP A 435 8.67 5.17 35.74
N THR A 436 9.43 4.09 35.79
CA THR A 436 10.66 3.96 36.59
C THR A 436 11.84 3.64 35.68
N ALA A 437 13.05 3.98 36.13
CA ALA A 437 14.25 3.62 35.38
C ALA A 437 14.35 2.11 35.19
N PHE A 438 14.65 1.66 33.99
CA PHE A 438 14.90 0.27 33.70
C PHE A 438 16.36 -0.08 34.02
N ALA A 439 16.61 -1.32 34.45
CA ALA A 439 17.96 -1.78 34.72
C ALA A 439 18.87 -1.73 33.47
N ALA A 440 20.17 -1.60 33.67
CA ALA A 440 21.13 -1.42 32.56
C ALA A 440 21.21 -2.63 31.63
N ASP A 441 20.92 -3.83 32.13
CA ASP A 441 20.83 -5.08 31.37
C ASP A 441 19.48 -5.28 30.68
N LEU A 442 18.57 -4.33 30.81
CA LEU A 442 17.20 -4.36 30.28
C LEU A 442 16.39 -5.58 30.72
N ARG A 443 16.71 -6.14 31.86
CA ARG A 443 16.01 -7.29 32.46
C ARG A 443 15.12 -6.85 33.60
N LYS A 444 13.90 -7.36 33.64
CA LYS A 444 12.95 -7.17 34.72
C LYS A 444 12.49 -8.52 35.25
N GLU A 445 12.69 -8.76 36.53
CA GLU A 445 12.30 -9.96 37.26
C GLU A 445 11.18 -9.66 38.26
N GLY A 446 10.63 -10.73 38.86
CA GLY A 446 9.60 -10.62 39.89
C GLY A 446 8.21 -10.24 39.35
N LEU A 447 7.97 -10.49 38.08
CA LEU A 447 6.72 -10.15 37.40
C LEU A 447 5.62 -11.20 37.69
N ALA A 448 4.38 -10.80 37.52
CA ALA A 448 3.23 -11.69 37.58
C ALA A 448 3.02 -12.42 36.23
N PRO A 449 2.63 -13.69 36.22
CA PRO A 449 2.28 -14.43 35.02
C PRO A 449 1.07 -13.82 34.28
N GLY A 450 1.06 -13.89 32.94
CA GLY A 450 -0.06 -13.47 32.12
C GLY A 450 -0.40 -11.98 32.21
N THR A 451 0.53 -11.14 32.69
CA THR A 451 0.32 -9.73 32.98
C THR A 451 1.01 -8.86 31.95
N THR A 452 0.37 -7.77 31.61
CA THR A 452 0.92 -6.79 30.66
C THR A 452 1.69 -5.71 31.39
N TYR A 453 2.87 -5.41 30.91
CA TYR A 453 3.79 -4.38 31.37
C TYR A 453 4.18 -3.49 30.16
N TYR A 454 4.87 -2.41 30.43
CA TYR A 454 5.25 -1.45 29.37
C TYR A 454 6.71 -1.09 29.49
N VAL A 455 7.35 -0.95 28.32
CA VAL A 455 8.73 -0.49 28.21
C VAL A 455 8.83 0.62 27.17
N ARG A 456 9.72 1.57 27.39
CA ARG A 456 10.02 2.62 26.41
C ARG A 456 11.46 3.10 26.50
N PRO A 457 12.05 3.55 25.41
CA PRO A 457 13.29 4.32 25.44
C PRO A 457 13.00 5.78 25.83
N LYS A 458 14.00 6.48 26.34
CA LYS A 458 13.93 7.90 26.66
C LYS A 458 15.20 8.60 26.20
N TYR A 459 15.08 9.47 25.22
CA TYR A 459 16.19 10.19 24.65
C TYR A 459 16.57 11.41 25.47
N ARG A 460 17.86 11.64 25.71
CA ARG A 460 18.47 12.73 26.52
C ARG A 460 17.76 13.02 27.86
N GLY A 461 17.15 12.02 28.45
CA GLY A 461 16.42 12.12 29.73
C GLY A 461 15.12 12.93 29.66
N GLN A 462 14.74 13.48 28.51
CA GLN A 462 13.62 14.40 28.35
C GLN A 462 12.55 13.91 27.39
N VAL A 463 12.92 13.21 26.32
CA VAL A 463 12.02 12.83 25.24
C VAL A 463 11.67 11.35 25.33
N PRO A 464 10.49 10.98 25.83
CA PRO A 464 10.07 9.60 25.86
C PRO A 464 9.72 9.10 24.46
N GLY A 465 10.19 7.90 24.12
CA GLY A 465 9.74 7.18 22.96
C GLY A 465 8.37 6.55 23.13
N ILE A 466 7.91 5.84 22.12
CA ILE A 466 6.63 5.15 22.13
C ILE A 466 6.71 3.96 23.10
N ALA A 467 5.73 3.83 23.97
CA ALA A 467 5.60 2.73 24.90
C ALA A 467 5.19 1.44 24.15
N THR A 468 5.87 0.34 24.47
CA THR A 468 5.56 -0.99 23.94
C THR A 468 5.00 -1.84 25.07
N ALA A 469 3.84 -2.44 24.85
CA ALA A 469 3.24 -3.40 25.75
C ALA A 469 3.93 -4.76 25.64
N VAL A 470 4.24 -5.37 26.77
CA VAL A 470 4.88 -6.67 26.89
C VAL A 470 4.06 -7.53 27.85
N ARG A 471 3.50 -8.62 27.35
CA ARG A 471 2.74 -9.55 28.20
C ARG A 471 3.61 -10.75 28.56
N THR A 472 3.76 -11.01 29.83
CA THR A 472 4.42 -12.22 30.33
C THR A 472 3.64 -13.47 29.95
N TYR A 473 4.33 -14.60 29.79
CA TYR A 473 3.66 -15.88 29.56
C TYR A 473 2.87 -16.33 30.79
N GLU A 474 1.83 -17.12 30.57
CA GLU A 474 0.99 -17.70 31.65
C GLU A 474 1.69 -18.88 32.34
N ALA A 475 1.36 -19.09 33.59
CA ALA A 475 1.73 -20.29 34.33
C ALA A 475 0.54 -21.26 34.31
N LEU A 476 0.41 -22.02 33.23
CA LEU A 476 -0.70 -22.95 33.04
C LEU A 476 -0.47 -24.23 33.85
N THR A 477 -1.42 -24.59 34.71
CA THR A 477 -1.55 -25.94 35.24
C THR A 477 -2.45 -26.74 34.32
N ILE A 478 -1.96 -27.85 33.78
CA ILE A 478 -2.75 -28.71 32.91
C ILE A 478 -3.86 -29.36 33.74
N PRO A 479 -5.15 -29.16 33.38
CA PRO A 479 -6.25 -29.80 34.09
C PRO A 479 -6.11 -31.32 34.12
N ASN A 480 -6.37 -31.91 35.28
CA ASN A 480 -6.23 -33.35 35.56
C ASN A 480 -4.81 -33.91 35.28
N SER A 481 -3.77 -33.11 35.47
CA SER A 481 -2.38 -33.59 35.29
C SER A 481 -1.90 -34.53 36.40
N SER A 482 -2.63 -34.64 37.49
CA SER A 482 -2.49 -35.71 38.52
C SER A 482 -3.22 -36.99 38.12
N LEU A 483 -4.11 -36.96 37.14
CA LEU A 483 -5.02 -38.02 36.72
C LEU A 483 -6.10 -38.40 37.75
N ASP A 484 -6.12 -37.77 38.93
CA ASP A 484 -7.03 -38.06 40.05
C ASP A 484 -8.42 -37.42 39.92
N ASP A 485 -8.61 -36.46 38.98
CA ASP A 485 -9.93 -35.91 38.70
C ASP A 485 -10.85 -36.91 37.97
N GLY A 486 -10.34 -38.14 37.79
CA GLY A 486 -11.10 -39.29 37.30
C GLY A 486 -11.13 -39.40 35.77
N TYR A 487 -12.01 -40.28 35.34
CA TYR A 487 -12.17 -40.66 33.94
C TYR A 487 -13.61 -41.07 33.65
N GLU A 488 -13.99 -40.99 32.37
CA GLU A 488 -15.24 -41.52 31.86
C GLU A 488 -15.00 -42.87 31.19
N THR A 489 -16.00 -43.76 31.27
CA THR A 489 -16.01 -45.04 30.61
C THR A 489 -17.18 -45.10 29.63
N THR A 490 -16.90 -45.29 28.35
CA THR A 490 -17.90 -45.54 27.33
C THR A 490 -17.70 -46.88 26.67
N TYR A 491 -18.75 -47.39 26.00
CA TYR A 491 -18.72 -48.67 25.28
C TYR A 491 -19.10 -48.51 23.84
N PRO A 492 -18.17 -47.98 22.98
CA PRO A 492 -18.46 -47.74 21.57
C PRO A 492 -18.61 -49.08 20.84
N LYS A 493 -19.81 -49.51 20.48
CA LYS A 493 -20.13 -50.73 19.72
C LYS A 493 -19.23 -51.97 19.99
N SER A 494 -18.30 -51.88 20.92
CA SER A 494 -17.44 -52.97 21.40
C SER A 494 -17.86 -53.35 22.83
N LYS A 495 -17.52 -54.54 23.28
CA LYS A 495 -17.76 -54.94 24.67
C LYS A 495 -16.65 -54.45 25.62
N ASN A 496 -15.61 -53.87 25.04
CA ASN A 496 -14.48 -53.35 25.82
C ASN A 496 -14.67 -51.88 26.15
N PRO A 497 -14.31 -51.46 27.33
CA PRO A 497 -14.43 -50.05 27.74
C PRO A 497 -13.41 -49.18 27.02
N LEU A 498 -13.89 -48.03 26.53
CA LEU A 498 -13.06 -46.92 26.12
C LEU A 498 -12.99 -45.93 27.28
N TYR A 499 -11.78 -45.66 27.71
CA TYR A 499 -11.50 -44.73 28.81
C TYR A 499 -11.05 -43.39 28.29
N THR A 500 -11.63 -42.32 28.87
CA THR A 500 -11.29 -40.93 28.59
C THR A 500 -11.05 -40.21 29.89
N PHE A 501 -9.87 -39.65 30.11
CA PHE A 501 -9.55 -38.87 31.33
C PHE A 501 -10.31 -37.55 31.33
N ASN A 502 -10.81 -37.17 32.52
CA ASN A 502 -11.57 -35.92 32.68
C ASN A 502 -10.73 -34.66 32.43
N GLY A 503 -11.38 -33.49 32.43
CA GLY A 503 -10.73 -32.18 32.26
C GLY A 503 -10.52 -31.74 30.83
N GLY A 504 -10.76 -32.62 29.82
CA GLY A 504 -10.72 -32.28 28.42
C GLY A 504 -9.35 -31.87 27.85
N TRP A 505 -8.27 -32.04 28.63
CA TRP A 505 -6.89 -31.76 28.20
C TRP A 505 -6.08 -33.03 27.95
N ILE A 506 -6.47 -34.14 28.55
CA ILE A 506 -5.78 -35.43 28.48
C ILE A 506 -6.43 -36.25 27.37
N GLY A 507 -5.72 -36.42 26.29
CA GLY A 507 -6.08 -37.33 25.17
C GLY A 507 -5.38 -38.68 25.31
N THR A 508 -5.92 -39.69 24.66
CA THR A 508 -5.32 -41.02 24.57
C THR A 508 -5.45 -41.57 23.15
N ARG A 509 -4.69 -42.60 22.85
CA ARG A 509 -4.80 -43.35 21.59
C ARG A 509 -5.95 -44.39 21.60
N ASN A 510 -6.75 -44.42 22.68
CA ASN A 510 -7.86 -45.35 22.85
C ASN A 510 -8.89 -45.32 21.71
N PRO A 511 -9.26 -44.17 21.11
CA PRO A 511 -10.17 -44.13 19.96
C PRO A 511 -9.69 -44.96 18.76
N LEU A 512 -8.37 -45.04 18.52
CA LEU A 512 -7.77 -45.89 17.48
C LEU A 512 -7.82 -47.36 17.87
N THR A 513 -7.48 -47.71 19.09
CA THR A 513 -7.30 -49.08 19.53
C THR A 513 -8.58 -49.73 20.08
N CYS A 514 -9.56 -48.93 20.53
CA CYS A 514 -10.84 -49.39 21.09
C CYS A 514 -12.02 -48.98 20.18
N HIS A 515 -12.09 -49.50 18.99
CA HIS A 515 -13.19 -49.27 18.04
C HIS A 515 -13.95 -50.55 17.72
N SER A 516 -15.15 -50.42 17.16
CA SER A 516 -15.94 -51.57 16.67
C SER A 516 -15.31 -52.15 15.42
N ALA A 517 -14.81 -53.36 15.49
CA ALA A 517 -14.29 -54.10 14.37
C ALA A 517 -15.31 -55.04 13.72
N GLY A 518 -16.59 -54.72 13.69
CA GLY A 518 -17.65 -55.53 13.13
C GLY A 518 -18.13 -56.67 14.05
N VAL A 519 -19.17 -57.41 13.60
CA VAL A 519 -19.92 -58.38 14.39
C VAL A 519 -19.07 -59.56 14.89
N ASN A 520 -17.93 -59.78 14.29
CA ASN A 520 -17.02 -60.91 14.56
C ASN A 520 -15.57 -60.51 14.79
N ALA A 521 -15.33 -59.29 15.26
CA ALA A 521 -14.00 -58.85 15.65
C ALA A 521 -13.53 -59.64 16.86
N LEU A 522 -12.72 -60.60 16.64
CA LEU A 522 -12.21 -61.52 17.62
C LEU A 522 -10.90 -61.08 18.26
N TYR A 523 -10.34 -59.94 17.85
CA TYR A 523 -9.24 -59.31 18.51
C TYR A 523 -9.52 -57.87 18.80
N VAL A 524 -9.56 -57.76 19.85
CA VAL A 524 -9.15 -56.86 20.82
C VAL A 524 -9.07 -55.45 20.35
N SER A 525 -10.21 -54.97 20.04
CA SER A 525 -10.52 -53.58 20.18
C SER A 525 -10.50 -53.24 21.68
N LYS A 526 -9.35 -52.94 22.21
CA LYS A 526 -9.13 -52.65 23.63
C LYS A 526 -8.46 -51.30 23.81
N SER A 527 -8.82 -50.59 24.86
CA SER A 527 -8.06 -49.42 25.26
C SER A 527 -6.60 -49.78 25.55
N SER A 528 -5.68 -49.15 24.79
CA SER A 528 -4.23 -49.32 25.02
C SER A 528 -3.74 -48.49 26.18
N THR A 529 -4.55 -47.55 26.67
CA THR A 529 -4.33 -46.75 27.88
C THR A 529 -5.52 -46.92 28.83
N ILE A 530 -5.31 -47.47 29.98
CA ILE A 530 -6.36 -47.71 30.98
C ILE A 530 -6.05 -47.00 32.28
N PRO A 531 -7.07 -46.47 33.01
CA PRO A 531 -6.88 -45.99 34.36
C PRO A 531 -6.76 -47.18 35.31
N VAL A 532 -5.78 -47.16 36.17
CA VAL A 532 -5.63 -48.14 37.28
C VAL A 532 -5.37 -47.41 38.58
N THR A 533 -5.85 -47.97 39.67
CA THR A 533 -5.51 -47.44 41.01
C THR A 533 -4.22 -48.12 41.47
N ASP A 534 -3.18 -47.35 41.72
CA ASP A 534 -1.90 -47.83 42.24
C ASP A 534 -1.45 -46.88 43.38
N ASN A 535 -1.07 -47.40 44.53
CA ASN A 535 -0.69 -46.64 45.73
C ASN A 535 -1.69 -45.56 46.20
N GLY A 536 -2.98 -45.74 45.88
CA GLY A 536 -4.05 -44.80 46.26
C GLY A 536 -4.32 -43.63 45.31
N SER A 537 -3.56 -43.52 44.21
CA SER A 537 -3.79 -42.54 43.10
C SER A 537 -4.29 -43.24 41.83
N THR A 538 -4.92 -42.49 40.97
CA THR A 538 -5.28 -42.95 39.63
C THR A 538 -4.09 -42.75 38.70
N VAL A 539 -3.62 -43.79 38.06
CA VAL A 539 -2.50 -43.75 37.12
C VAL A 539 -2.94 -44.16 35.72
N ALA A 540 -2.39 -43.59 34.70
CA ALA A 540 -2.60 -44.01 33.32
C ALA A 540 -1.61 -45.15 32.99
N HIS A 541 -2.13 -46.38 32.90
CA HIS A 541 -1.36 -47.53 32.43
C HIS A 541 -1.46 -47.64 30.90
N MET A 542 -0.42 -47.26 30.24
CA MET A 542 -0.23 -47.34 28.77
C MET A 542 0.46 -48.66 28.42
N MET A 543 -0.03 -49.35 27.41
CA MET A 543 0.51 -50.65 26.94
C MET A 543 0.67 -50.63 25.44
N THR A 544 1.79 -51.11 24.94
CA THR A 544 1.83 -51.55 23.53
C THR A 544 0.97 -52.81 23.42
N ILE A 545 -0.03 -52.78 22.56
CA ILE A 545 -0.96 -53.92 22.34
C ILE A 545 -0.98 -54.37 20.89
N GLY A 546 -1.04 -55.68 20.71
CA GLY A 546 -1.34 -56.26 19.43
C GLY A 546 -2.84 -56.38 19.21
N TRP A 547 -3.36 -55.87 18.10
CA TRP A 547 -4.77 -55.92 17.78
C TRP A 547 -5.00 -56.13 16.27
N GLY A 548 -6.20 -56.52 15.90
CA GLY A 548 -6.55 -56.78 14.52
C GLY A 548 -7.99 -56.54 14.20
N SER A 549 -8.31 -56.44 12.92
CA SER A 549 -9.65 -56.34 12.39
C SER A 549 -10.01 -57.68 11.71
N GLY A 550 -11.16 -58.27 12.07
CA GLY A 550 -11.68 -59.46 11.42
C GLY A 550 -11.83 -60.70 12.29
N ASN A 551 -12.32 -61.75 11.71
CA ASN A 551 -12.96 -62.89 12.39
C ASN A 551 -12.04 -64.10 12.67
N THR A 552 -10.75 -63.92 12.65
CA THR A 552 -9.87 -65.08 12.74
C THR A 552 -8.82 -64.88 13.82
N CYS A 553 -9.02 -65.49 14.96
CA CYS A 553 -7.96 -65.73 15.91
C CYS A 553 -7.61 -67.20 16.00
N SER A 554 -6.35 -67.49 15.87
CA SER A 554 -5.78 -68.70 16.41
C SER A 554 -5.16 -68.37 17.73
N PHE A 555 -5.52 -69.10 18.79
CA PHE A 555 -4.88 -69.05 20.09
C PHE A 555 -3.50 -69.66 20.01
N GLY A 556 -2.56 -69.04 20.61
CA GLY A 556 -1.21 -69.53 20.64
C GLY A 556 -0.26 -68.43 21.10
N ASN A 557 0.75 -68.24 20.33
CA ASN A 557 1.71 -67.15 20.51
C ASN A 557 1.47 -66.05 19.47
N LYS A 558 2.20 -64.96 19.57
CA LYS A 558 2.12 -63.77 18.66
C LYS A 558 2.27 -64.16 17.20
N ASN A 559 3.03 -65.20 16.86
CA ASN A 559 3.32 -65.61 15.48
C ASN A 559 2.17 -66.42 14.87
N GLY A 560 1.40 -67.17 15.68
CA GLY A 560 0.22 -67.91 15.20
C GLY A 560 -1.07 -67.13 15.16
N SER A 561 -1.05 -65.89 15.59
CA SER A 561 -2.22 -64.99 15.64
C SER A 561 -2.36 -64.11 14.40
N LYS A 562 -3.59 -63.71 14.12
CA LYS A 562 -3.84 -62.71 13.06
C LYS A 562 -3.82 -61.28 13.60
N ILE A 563 -2.79 -60.97 14.37
CA ILE A 563 -2.49 -59.58 14.76
C ILE A 563 -1.92 -58.88 13.53
N ASN A 564 -2.60 -57.89 13.01
CA ASN A 564 -2.17 -57.11 11.88
C ASN A 564 -1.87 -55.64 12.24
N ASN A 565 -2.19 -55.24 13.46
CA ASN A 565 -1.84 -53.91 13.99
C ASN A 565 -1.13 -54.08 15.34
N VAL A 566 -0.13 -53.26 15.58
CA VAL A 566 0.50 -53.09 16.88
C VAL A 566 0.50 -51.63 17.19
N SER A 567 0.00 -51.24 18.35
CA SER A 567 -0.12 -49.83 18.71
C SER A 567 0.30 -49.62 20.17
N ALA A 568 1.21 -48.73 20.38
CA ALA A 568 1.60 -48.33 21.74
C ALA A 568 0.55 -47.43 22.38
N GLY A 569 0.20 -47.71 23.63
CA GLY A 569 -0.65 -46.86 24.43
C GLY A 569 -0.01 -45.48 24.60
N MET A 570 -0.84 -44.44 24.62
CA MET A 570 -0.41 -43.07 24.64
C MET A 570 -1.33 -42.23 25.53
N VAL A 571 -0.73 -41.35 26.31
CA VAL A 571 -1.37 -40.19 26.94
C VAL A 571 -0.79 -38.95 26.25
N CYS A 572 -1.63 -38.00 25.88
CA CYS A 572 -1.18 -36.77 25.30
C CYS A 572 -1.94 -35.54 25.82
N VAL A 573 -1.26 -34.40 25.81
CA VAL A 573 -1.85 -33.07 25.89
C VAL A 573 -1.83 -32.50 24.48
N GLY A 574 -3.02 -32.34 23.91
CA GLY A 574 -3.24 -32.00 22.51
C GLY A 574 -4.49 -32.70 22.01
N ASP A 575 -4.84 -32.44 20.76
CA ASP A 575 -6.03 -32.98 20.11
C ASP A 575 -5.64 -34.23 19.28
N TYR A 576 -5.88 -35.43 19.86
CA TYR A 576 -5.60 -36.67 19.14
C TYR A 576 -6.58 -36.90 17.97
N GLN A 577 -6.05 -37.12 16.81
CA GLN A 577 -6.79 -37.43 15.57
C GLN A 577 -6.65 -38.90 15.21
N PRO A 578 -7.67 -39.74 15.51
CA PRO A 578 -7.57 -41.20 15.34
C PRO A 578 -7.39 -41.61 13.87
N GLU A 579 -7.98 -40.86 12.91
CA GLU A 579 -7.91 -41.19 11.49
C GLU A 579 -6.50 -40.97 10.89
N GLN A 580 -5.73 -40.04 11.46
CA GLN A 580 -4.38 -39.70 11.03
C GLN A 580 -3.31 -40.25 11.99
N ASP A 581 -3.75 -40.84 13.08
CA ASP A 581 -2.90 -41.28 14.18
C ASP A 581 -1.88 -40.23 14.63
N SER A 582 -2.35 -39.01 14.80
CA SER A 582 -1.53 -37.85 15.11
C SER A 582 -2.09 -37.03 16.29
N VAL A 583 -1.22 -36.28 16.94
CA VAL A 583 -1.61 -35.35 18.01
C VAL A 583 -1.36 -33.93 17.54
N TYR A 584 -2.44 -33.14 17.37
CA TYR A 584 -2.32 -31.74 17.09
C TYR A 584 -2.03 -30.98 18.37
N ALA A 585 -1.18 -29.96 18.24
CA ALA A 585 -0.84 -29.10 19.36
C ALA A 585 -2.05 -28.25 19.75
N ARG A 586 -2.26 -28.11 21.08
CA ARG A 586 -3.35 -27.32 21.65
C ARG A 586 -2.91 -25.91 21.96
N SER A 587 -3.82 -24.94 21.75
CA SER A 587 -3.54 -23.53 22.04
C SER A 587 -3.16 -23.31 23.51
N ALA A 588 -2.01 -22.68 23.72
CA ALA A 588 -1.48 -22.33 25.03
C ALA A 588 -0.42 -21.21 24.90
N TYR A 589 -0.61 -20.14 25.65
CA TYR A 589 0.37 -19.04 25.73
C TYR A 589 1.24 -19.19 26.93
N ILE A 590 2.21 -20.10 26.88
CA ILE A 590 3.06 -20.53 27.99
C ILE A 590 4.53 -20.63 27.55
N ARG A 591 5.44 -20.51 28.54
CA ARG A 591 6.87 -20.75 28.35
C ARG A 591 7.45 -21.46 29.56
N PRO A 592 7.23 -22.77 29.69
CA PRO A 592 7.78 -23.55 30.79
C PRO A 592 9.29 -23.75 30.61
N THR A 593 9.99 -23.98 31.73
CA THR A 593 11.42 -24.34 31.74
C THR A 593 11.64 -25.83 31.61
N SER A 594 10.70 -26.62 32.13
CA SER A 594 10.82 -28.08 32.14
C SER A 594 9.46 -28.76 32.27
N LEU A 595 9.42 -30.03 31.90
CA LEU A 595 8.35 -30.98 32.20
C LEU A 595 8.85 -31.93 33.31
N SER A 596 8.14 -32.00 34.43
CA SER A 596 8.33 -33.02 35.48
C SER A 596 7.21 -34.04 35.38
N PHE A 597 7.52 -35.31 35.61
CA PHE A 597 6.53 -36.40 35.65
C PHE A 597 6.95 -37.53 36.53
N VAL A 598 5.97 -38.25 37.05
CA VAL A 598 6.15 -39.44 37.93
C VAL A 598 5.67 -40.65 37.14
N TYR A 599 6.55 -41.63 36.99
CA TYR A 599 6.31 -42.77 36.13
C TYR A 599 6.93 -44.07 36.64
N LYS A 600 6.40 -45.18 36.15
CA LYS A 600 6.97 -46.53 36.23
C LYS A 600 6.97 -47.11 34.81
N ALA A 601 7.97 -47.89 34.43
CA ALA A 601 8.10 -48.43 33.11
C ALA A 601 8.59 -49.85 33.03
N ALA A 602 8.06 -50.62 32.09
CA ALA A 602 8.51 -51.98 31.78
C ALA A 602 8.60 -52.12 30.25
N PRO A 603 9.65 -51.60 29.60
CA PRO A 603 9.91 -51.81 28.19
C PRO A 603 10.09 -53.31 27.89
N TYR A 604 9.65 -53.76 26.73
CA TYR A 604 9.78 -55.14 26.28
C TYR A 604 10.84 -55.29 25.18
N GLY A 605 11.74 -56.25 25.37
CA GLY A 605 12.85 -56.46 24.42
C GLY A 605 13.81 -55.25 24.42
N ASP A 606 14.07 -54.78 23.25
CA ASP A 606 14.89 -53.57 23.01
C ASP A 606 14.06 -52.34 22.62
N ASP A 607 12.76 -52.33 22.99
CA ASP A 607 11.88 -51.17 22.81
C ASP A 607 12.13 -50.11 23.89
N GLU A 608 11.75 -48.88 23.56
CA GLU A 608 11.89 -47.72 24.45
C GLU A 608 10.54 -47.02 24.61
N PHE A 609 10.22 -46.58 25.80
CA PHE A 609 9.14 -45.62 25.96
C PHE A 609 9.57 -44.22 25.54
N LEU A 610 8.61 -43.34 25.15
CA LEU A 610 8.84 -41.99 24.75
C LEU A 610 8.07 -41.02 25.64
N VAL A 611 8.77 -39.96 26.07
CA VAL A 611 8.16 -38.74 26.61
C VAL A 611 8.64 -37.56 25.79
N SER A 612 7.72 -36.77 25.29
CA SER A 612 8.04 -35.60 24.48
C SER A 612 7.14 -34.42 24.83
N ALA A 613 7.73 -33.25 25.02
CA ALA A 613 7.01 -32.00 25.15
C ALA A 613 7.48 -31.06 24.03
N GLN A 614 6.56 -30.45 23.30
CA GLN A 614 6.84 -29.57 22.21
C GLN A 614 6.04 -28.27 22.36
N LEU A 615 6.72 -27.17 22.19
CA LEU A 615 6.14 -25.84 22.16
C LEU A 615 6.29 -25.32 20.74
N VAL A 616 5.19 -24.94 20.15
CA VAL A 616 5.16 -24.56 18.73
C VAL A 616 4.49 -23.21 18.52
N HIS A 617 4.89 -22.56 17.44
CA HIS A 617 4.19 -21.42 16.85
C HIS A 617 3.41 -21.92 15.65
N ILE A 618 2.10 -21.66 15.66
CA ILE A 618 1.24 -21.98 14.51
C ILE A 618 0.69 -20.67 13.96
N ALA A 619 1.02 -20.38 12.69
CA ALA A 619 0.50 -19.25 11.94
C ALA A 619 0.13 -19.72 10.54
N GLU A 620 -1.04 -19.31 10.06
CA GLU A 620 -1.54 -19.66 8.71
C GLU A 620 -1.50 -21.18 8.38
N GLY A 621 -1.71 -22.02 9.43
CA GLY A 621 -1.67 -23.47 9.29
C GLY A 621 -0.26 -24.09 9.25
N VAL A 622 0.80 -23.28 9.37
CA VAL A 622 2.19 -23.75 9.41
C VAL A 622 2.64 -23.87 10.85
N GLU A 623 3.13 -25.05 11.23
CA GLU A 623 3.69 -25.33 12.55
C GLU A 623 5.21 -25.14 12.55
N THR A 624 5.71 -24.29 13.45
CA THR A 624 7.15 -24.08 13.70
C THR A 624 7.49 -24.50 15.12
N LEU A 625 8.44 -25.42 15.28
CA LEU A 625 8.92 -25.88 16.60
C LEU A 625 9.77 -24.78 17.25
N ILE A 626 9.35 -24.33 18.44
CA ILE A 626 10.04 -23.29 19.22
C ILE A 626 10.88 -23.90 20.33
N GLY A 627 10.37 -24.94 21.02
CA GLY A 627 11.07 -25.59 22.10
C GLY A 627 10.68 -27.04 22.20
N LYS A 628 11.61 -27.88 22.68
CA LYS A 628 11.40 -29.32 22.81
C LYS A 628 12.12 -29.86 24.03
N ALA A 629 11.46 -30.81 24.71
CA ALA A 629 12.08 -31.76 25.62
C ALA A 629 11.71 -33.18 25.16
N GLU A 630 12.66 -34.10 25.17
CA GLU A 630 12.40 -35.48 24.75
C GLU A 630 13.24 -36.45 25.59
N MET A 631 12.64 -37.56 25.96
CA MET A 631 13.29 -38.69 26.56
C MET A 631 12.80 -39.98 25.93
N LYS A 632 13.72 -40.84 25.55
CA LYS A 632 13.47 -42.24 25.22
C LYS A 632 14.27 -43.12 26.17
N SER A 633 13.72 -44.19 26.65
CA SER A 633 14.44 -45.11 27.54
C SER A 633 13.90 -46.52 27.45
N GLY A 634 14.79 -47.47 27.31
CA GLY A 634 14.54 -48.91 27.44
C GLY A 634 14.78 -49.44 28.86
N ILE A 635 15.02 -48.55 29.83
CA ILE A 635 15.34 -48.96 31.20
C ILE A 635 14.03 -49.19 31.97
N ALA A 636 13.86 -50.40 32.49
CA ALA A 636 12.74 -50.75 33.37
C ALA A 636 12.84 -50.08 34.73
N GLN A 637 11.70 -49.58 35.22
CA GLN A 637 11.56 -49.00 36.56
C GLN A 637 10.49 -49.77 37.30
N SER A 638 10.91 -50.52 38.31
CA SER A 638 9.98 -51.36 39.09
C SER A 638 9.10 -50.58 40.08
N GLY A 639 9.51 -49.37 40.42
CA GLY A 639 8.78 -48.42 41.29
C GLY A 639 8.60 -47.08 40.57
N TYR A 640 7.73 -46.22 41.10
CA TYR A 640 7.56 -44.87 40.59
C TYR A 640 8.79 -44.02 40.86
N VAL A 641 9.25 -43.34 39.80
CA VAL A 641 10.36 -42.40 39.85
C VAL A 641 9.92 -41.06 39.31
N SER A 642 10.45 -39.99 39.89
CA SER A 642 10.25 -38.65 39.40
C SER A 642 11.34 -38.28 38.40
N GLN A 643 10.97 -37.78 37.27
CA GLN A 643 11.86 -37.31 36.20
C GLN A 643 11.56 -35.87 35.86
N ARG A 644 12.59 -35.09 35.55
CA ARG A 644 12.49 -33.74 35.04
C ARG A 644 13.23 -33.66 33.70
N LEU A 645 12.56 -33.14 32.69
CA LEU A 645 13.12 -32.88 31.36
C LEU A 645 13.16 -31.37 31.11
N ASN A 646 14.33 -30.81 30.95
CA ASN A 646 14.49 -29.41 30.62
C ASN A 646 14.11 -29.16 29.16
N LEU A 647 13.35 -28.10 28.90
CA LEU A 647 12.98 -27.67 27.59
C LEU A 647 14.14 -26.89 26.94
N VAL A 648 14.53 -27.32 25.76
CA VAL A 648 15.54 -26.66 24.94
C VAL A 648 14.83 -25.80 23.92
N TYR A 649 15.08 -24.50 23.96
CA TYR A 649 14.50 -23.51 23.07
C TYR A 649 15.42 -23.22 21.89
N ARG A 650 14.86 -23.04 20.71
CA ARG A 650 15.57 -22.76 19.48
C ARG A 650 15.85 -21.26 19.37
N SER A 651 17.11 -20.85 19.36
CA SER A 651 17.54 -19.45 19.33
C SER A 651 17.10 -18.75 18.03
N GLU A 652 17.08 -19.46 16.92
CA GLU A 652 16.62 -18.93 15.62
C GLU A 652 15.12 -18.57 15.60
N CYS A 653 14.38 -19.04 16.60
CA CYS A 653 12.94 -18.78 16.75
C CYS A 653 12.62 -17.70 17.80
N GLU A 654 13.60 -16.95 18.30
CA GLU A 654 13.40 -15.97 19.37
C GLU A 654 12.34 -14.90 19.07
N ARG A 655 12.10 -14.63 17.78
CA ARG A 655 11.09 -13.65 17.32
C ARG A 655 9.68 -14.20 17.20
N LEU A 656 9.50 -15.51 17.39
CA LEU A 656 8.21 -16.16 17.27
C LEU A 656 7.62 -16.44 18.68
N PRO A 657 6.36 -16.06 18.96
CA PRO A 657 5.70 -16.40 20.20
C PRO A 657 5.31 -17.88 20.20
N ILE A 658 5.28 -18.47 21.38
CA ILE A 658 4.68 -19.79 21.58
C ILE A 658 3.16 -19.62 21.56
N THR A 659 2.49 -20.38 20.74
CA THR A 659 1.03 -20.34 20.60
C THR A 659 0.35 -21.65 20.99
N HIS A 660 1.09 -22.78 20.93
CA HIS A 660 0.53 -24.10 21.17
C HIS A 660 1.51 -25.01 21.90
N LEU A 661 0.95 -26.00 22.59
CA LEU A 661 1.65 -27.03 23.33
C LEU A 661 1.22 -28.43 22.88
N ARG A 662 2.17 -29.35 22.82
CA ARG A 662 1.91 -30.79 22.67
C ARG A 662 2.80 -31.58 23.61
N ILE A 663 2.21 -32.44 24.41
CA ILE A 663 2.96 -33.40 25.27
C ILE A 663 2.51 -34.81 24.92
N ILE A 664 3.43 -35.73 24.84
CA ILE A 664 3.18 -37.13 24.52
C ILE A 664 3.94 -38.03 25.48
N PHE A 665 3.22 -38.94 26.12
CA PHE A 665 3.74 -40.08 26.85
C PHE A 665 3.31 -41.31 26.06
N LYS A 666 4.25 -42.17 25.63
CA LYS A 666 3.98 -43.34 24.80
C LYS A 666 4.71 -44.55 25.35
N ALA A 667 4.02 -45.68 25.49
CA ALA A 667 4.53 -46.89 26.14
C ALA A 667 5.69 -47.52 25.36
N GLY A 668 5.71 -47.40 24.03
CA GLY A 668 6.73 -47.96 23.16
C GLY A 668 6.93 -47.19 21.90
N THR A 669 8.10 -47.26 21.33
CA THR A 669 8.45 -46.63 20.04
C THR A 669 8.43 -47.62 18.88
N LYS A 670 8.54 -48.91 19.17
CA LYS A 670 8.53 -50.01 18.20
C LYS A 670 7.14 -50.67 18.20
N GLU A 671 6.43 -50.54 17.09
CA GLU A 671 5.05 -51.00 16.92
C GLU A 671 5.00 -52.15 15.93
N ASP A 672 5.66 -53.24 16.31
CA ASP A 672 5.73 -54.46 15.52
C ASP A 672 5.55 -55.71 16.41
N LYS A 673 5.37 -56.89 15.79
CA LYS A 673 5.11 -58.16 16.50
C LYS A 673 6.28 -58.66 17.31
N ASP A 674 7.51 -58.29 16.99
CA ASP A 674 8.70 -58.75 17.68
C ASP A 674 8.80 -58.14 19.07
N HIS A 675 8.17 -56.94 19.23
CA HIS A 675 8.10 -56.24 20.52
C HIS A 675 6.82 -56.51 21.30
N LEU A 676 6.15 -57.62 21.04
CA LEU A 676 5.06 -58.14 21.84
C LEU A 676 5.50 -59.39 22.65
N GLU A 677 4.89 -59.61 23.81
CA GLU A 677 5.04 -60.80 24.62
C GLU A 677 4.64 -62.05 23.77
N ASP A 678 5.14 -63.23 24.15
CA ASP A 678 4.87 -64.45 23.38
C ASP A 678 3.49 -65.05 23.64
N LYS A 679 2.88 -64.73 24.77
CA LYS A 679 1.61 -65.34 25.19
C LYS A 679 0.51 -64.29 25.33
N PHE A 680 -0.72 -64.72 24.96
CA PHE A 680 -1.91 -63.90 25.21
C PHE A 680 -2.22 -63.82 26.72
N ILE A 681 -2.68 -62.64 27.12
CA ILE A 681 -3.21 -62.39 28.46
C ILE A 681 -4.73 -62.50 28.36
N LYS A 682 -5.32 -63.25 29.31
CA LYS A 682 -6.77 -63.37 29.46
C LYS A 682 -7.24 -62.48 30.59
N GLU A 683 -8.20 -61.61 30.32
CA GLU A 683 -8.88 -60.80 31.32
C GLU A 683 -10.27 -61.41 31.64
N GLY A 684 -10.55 -61.58 32.91
CA GLY A 684 -11.84 -62.14 33.38
C GLY A 684 -12.03 -63.63 33.21
N SER A 685 -13.22 -64.13 33.55
CA SER A 685 -13.58 -65.54 33.56
C SER A 685 -14.28 -66.02 32.25
N GLY A 686 -14.56 -65.13 31.31
CA GLY A 686 -15.28 -65.46 30.06
C GLY A 686 -14.46 -66.30 29.08
N THR A 687 -15.14 -67.04 28.21
CA THR A 687 -14.54 -67.83 27.13
C THR A 687 -14.47 -67.08 25.82
N PHE A 688 -14.90 -65.84 25.80
CA PHE A 688 -14.92 -65.03 24.58
C PHE A 688 -13.54 -64.45 24.23
N TYR A 689 -13.20 -64.44 23.00
CA TYR A 689 -11.93 -63.95 22.46
C TYR A 689 -11.66 -62.46 22.73
N SER A 690 -12.70 -61.67 22.97
CA SER A 690 -12.59 -60.29 23.40
C SER A 690 -11.88 -60.10 24.78
N ASN A 691 -11.73 -61.18 25.50
CA ASN A 691 -11.04 -61.17 26.79
C ASN A 691 -9.52 -61.44 26.67
N TYR A 692 -9.03 -61.68 25.50
CA TYR A 692 -7.61 -61.99 25.27
C TYR A 692 -6.95 -60.87 24.50
N TYR A 693 -5.79 -60.47 24.91
CA TYR A 693 -4.95 -59.52 24.21
C TYR A 693 -3.47 -59.90 24.38
N ILE A 694 -2.62 -59.33 23.56
CA ILE A 694 -1.17 -59.48 23.68
C ILE A 694 -0.58 -58.11 23.85
N ARG A 695 0.37 -57.99 24.77
CA ARG A 695 0.99 -56.72 25.10
C ARG A 695 2.51 -56.73 24.85
N GLY A 696 3.10 -55.57 24.75
CA GLY A 696 4.53 -55.35 24.74
C GLY A 696 4.94 -54.42 25.86
N SER A 697 5.67 -53.35 25.50
CA SER A 697 6.14 -52.35 26.45
C SER A 697 5.01 -51.67 27.21
N GLN A 698 5.30 -51.31 28.47
CA GLN A 698 4.32 -50.70 29.37
C GLN A 698 4.90 -49.46 30.03
N LEU A 699 4.07 -48.44 30.22
CA LEU A 699 4.38 -47.21 30.92
C LEU A 699 3.20 -46.83 31.83
N TRP A 700 3.46 -46.57 33.07
CA TRP A 700 2.50 -46.05 34.05
C TRP A 700 2.86 -44.60 34.32
N LEU A 701 1.95 -43.69 34.07
CA LEU A 701 2.06 -42.30 34.37
C LEU A 701 1.15 -41.98 35.56
N ASP A 702 1.75 -41.50 36.65
CA ASP A 702 1.02 -41.07 37.84
C ASP A 702 0.61 -39.60 37.72
N SER A 703 1.57 -38.75 37.42
CA SER A 703 1.33 -37.31 37.30
C SER A 703 2.38 -36.61 36.43
N PHE A 704 2.07 -35.40 35.99
CA PHE A 704 3.04 -34.57 35.32
C PHE A 704 2.75 -33.08 35.55
N THR A 705 3.77 -32.25 35.48
CA THR A 705 3.67 -30.82 35.74
C THR A 705 4.62 -30.01 34.82
N LEU A 706 4.16 -28.89 34.34
CA LEU A 706 5.01 -27.90 33.67
C LEU A 706 5.60 -26.96 34.71
N ASN A 707 6.91 -26.79 34.71
CA ASN A 707 7.61 -25.87 35.62
C ASN A 707 7.97 -24.56 34.89
N TYR A 708 7.85 -23.46 35.61
CA TYR A 708 8.04 -22.11 35.06
C TYR A 708 9.16 -21.32 35.72
N GLU A 709 9.76 -21.86 36.77
CA GLU A 709 10.91 -21.20 37.41
C GLU A 709 12.16 -21.35 36.53
N LYS A 710 12.83 -20.24 36.27
CA LYS A 710 14.04 -20.16 35.45
C LYS A 710 15.30 -20.26 36.32
#